data_3c0c1abf628c9405125ef3af767b205f
#
_entry.id   3c0c1abf628c9405125ef3af767b205f
#
_cell.length_a   1.000
_cell.length_b   1.000
_cell.length_c   1.000
_cell.angle_alpha   90.00
_cell.angle_beta   90.00
_cell.angle_gamma   90.00
#
_symmetry.space_group_name_H-M   'P 1'
#
loop_
_entity.id
_entity.type
_entity.pdbx_description
1 polymer ?
#
loop_
_entity_poly.entity_id
_entity_poly.type
_entity_poly.pdbx_seq_one_letter_code
_entity_poly.pdbx_strand_id
1 'polypeptide(L)'
;MNKFKLLTIALFSAAMAISANAQSLKMNDLDYFEARGTNVLVYNNLYNGSFYDEKFAGIEIIQRGERICTGGGIRLVNTPEQWDIFGVISNRTVNHADSSVEVELTYSDWDFVSKLRVFPKDKGVVIEVYLDKPVPEFLIGKAGMNIEFFPASYFGKNYLVDGLARPLPKYPMAQTEVHPISEKIPQYFGESTFDDRGRGDFLVPLPLSTGKQITLAPEDPALRVSVKSDLDLSIYDGRHLAQNGMFVLRSILPAGKTGKVLEWYLEPSADPTWVREPNIGISQVGYTPAQKKVAVVEMDRNDTPAKTANLLKVNPDGTKSVAKVINAKEWGVFHHRYNYVQLDFSDVKTPGLYSIEYNGVESNAFPIDKNVYDDKWHPSMDISLVVNMDHMEVNEAYRVWHGRANMDDALQAPLNIRLHDGYTMGNETNTKYAPLEHIPGLAIGGWYDAGDFDIQSNSVVTTTQDLAYMWRTFRPERDQTLIDHKTLYADIHVPDGIPDNVQYIMQGTLNINAQVENIGFVAGTIGQPDMHHYHHLGDAMTLTDGLIYDPTLERYEIRGNRSGTPDDRYVITGRFSPAGTMGTIVSLAAAYPALKEYFPEEAERTLKNALMLWDKYFEAAAPNANANANPFGRMMGGGGDPRMQAAIELWFATGDQKFKDFFTPLVEAQLNPRPAQAPTLQNGRGGVGMNLSAALQVYPYMDKKFQDKVKALIPDYVKSITAVAEENPYGVNIAGATWAGNSGIINNAYNCYKVWKLFPDMIDPEYVFAGLNFLFGCHPYNNKSFITAVGVNTKNVAYSNNRADYSVIPGGVVPGLLVKEDFFENKDDYPFHWGENECCINDAPRYVELVLGAIEVANYLNK
;
A
#
# COMPACT_ATOMS: atom_id res chain seq x y z
N MET A 1 -50.60 1.05 44.43
CA MET A 1 -50.48 1.44 43.00
C MET A 1 -49.74 2.75 42.73
N ASN A 2 -49.45 3.59 43.72
CA ASN A 2 -48.86 4.91 43.48
C ASN A 2 -47.31 5.02 43.62
N LYS A 3 -46.61 4.01 44.11
CA LYS A 3 -45.15 4.05 44.23
C LYS A 3 -44.44 3.56 42.97
N PHE A 4 -45.04 2.71 42.16
CA PHE A 4 -44.48 2.25 40.90
C PHE A 4 -44.55 3.28 39.76
N LYS A 5 -45.57 4.12 39.73
CA LYS A 5 -45.68 5.20 38.72
C LYS A 5 -44.71 6.35 38.93
N LEU A 6 -44.32 6.64 40.18
CA LEU A 6 -43.31 7.67 40.44
C LEU A 6 -41.88 7.21 40.09
N LEU A 7 -41.56 5.92 40.24
CA LEU A 7 -40.25 5.38 39.88
C LEU A 7 -40.03 5.33 38.36
N THR A 8 -41.09 5.03 37.59
CA THR A 8 -41.04 4.99 36.13
C THR A 8 -40.91 6.38 35.53
N ILE A 9 -41.55 7.42 36.14
CA ILE A 9 -41.42 8.80 35.68
C ILE A 9 -40.03 9.37 36.04
N ALA A 10 -39.45 9.00 37.17
CA ALA A 10 -38.10 9.42 37.56
C ALA A 10 -37.04 8.77 36.70
N LEU A 11 -37.20 7.50 36.29
CA LEU A 11 -36.33 6.82 35.35
C LEU A 11 -36.44 7.36 33.91
N PHE A 12 -37.64 7.73 33.47
CA PHE A 12 -37.82 8.41 32.17
C PHE A 12 -37.27 9.84 32.16
N SER A 13 -37.42 10.59 33.27
CA SER A 13 -36.84 11.93 33.41
C SER A 13 -35.31 11.88 33.53
N ALA A 14 -34.71 10.87 34.15
CA ALA A 14 -33.27 10.67 34.19
C ALA A 14 -32.71 10.24 32.82
N ALA A 15 -33.44 9.39 32.08
CA ALA A 15 -33.08 9.01 30.71
C ALA A 15 -33.21 10.18 29.70
N MET A 16 -34.18 11.09 29.90
CA MET A 16 -34.27 12.32 29.10
C MET A 16 -33.26 13.41 29.52
N ALA A 17 -32.77 13.41 30.76
CA ALA A 17 -31.72 14.35 31.18
C ALA A 17 -30.32 13.93 30.72
N ILE A 18 -30.08 12.66 30.42
CA ILE A 18 -28.80 12.17 29.85
C ILE A 18 -28.69 12.51 28.35
N SER A 19 -29.81 12.74 27.64
CA SER A 19 -29.80 13.13 26.23
C SER A 19 -29.53 14.61 25.95
N ALA A 20 -29.34 15.44 26.99
CA ALA A 20 -29.25 16.91 26.87
C ALA A 20 -27.82 17.48 26.87
N ASN A 21 -26.76 16.64 27.03
CA ASN A 21 -25.36 17.10 27.04
C ASN A 21 -24.57 16.53 25.86
N ALA A 22 -25.08 16.67 24.63
CA ALA A 22 -24.23 16.43 23.47
C ALA A 22 -23.14 17.50 23.44
N GLN A 23 -21.92 17.07 23.53
CA GLN A 23 -20.74 17.91 23.59
C GLN A 23 -20.53 18.65 22.26
N SER A 24 -20.32 19.98 22.33
CA SER A 24 -19.96 20.77 21.16
C SER A 24 -18.51 20.42 20.70
N LEU A 25 -18.30 20.42 19.39
CA LEU A 25 -16.97 20.32 18.81
C LEU A 25 -16.12 21.53 19.19
N LYS A 26 -14.83 21.32 19.47
CA LYS A 26 -13.87 22.38 19.78
C LYS A 26 -12.60 22.14 18.98
N MET A 27 -11.96 23.22 18.55
CA MET A 27 -10.63 23.14 17.96
C MET A 27 -9.61 22.66 19.02
N ASN A 28 -8.83 21.67 18.66
CA ASN A 28 -7.76 21.15 19.51
C ASN A 28 -6.38 21.68 19.10
N ASP A 29 -5.33 21.28 19.82
CA ASP A 29 -3.94 21.72 19.59
C ASP A 29 -3.33 21.17 18.27
N LEU A 30 -4.02 20.24 17.58
CA LEU A 30 -3.62 19.69 16.29
C LEU A 30 -4.42 20.30 15.12
N ASP A 31 -5.10 21.41 15.37
CA ASP A 31 -5.82 22.19 14.36
C ASP A 31 -6.95 21.45 13.64
N TYR A 32 -7.68 20.60 14.38
CA TYR A 32 -8.95 20.01 13.94
C TYR A 32 -10.02 20.09 15.03
N PHE A 33 -11.28 19.83 14.68
CA PHE A 33 -12.41 19.93 15.62
C PHE A 33 -12.65 18.59 16.30
N GLU A 34 -12.68 18.59 17.62
CA GLU A 34 -12.80 17.41 18.45
C GLU A 34 -13.95 17.51 19.43
N ALA A 35 -14.70 16.42 19.56
CA ALA A 35 -15.55 16.09 20.68
C ALA A 35 -15.32 14.61 21.02
N ARG A 36 -15.67 14.18 22.23
CA ARG A 36 -15.46 12.79 22.61
C ARG A 36 -16.14 11.83 21.64
N GLY A 37 -15.38 10.87 21.11
CA GLY A 37 -15.82 9.92 20.11
C GLY A 37 -16.04 10.47 18.70
N THR A 38 -15.65 11.72 18.43
CA THR A 38 -15.82 12.34 17.12
C THR A 38 -14.77 13.38 16.84
N ASN A 39 -14.23 13.36 15.61
CA ASN A 39 -13.29 14.34 15.11
C ASN A 39 -13.70 14.76 13.70
N VAL A 40 -13.58 16.04 13.40
CA VAL A 40 -13.74 16.61 12.06
C VAL A 40 -12.44 17.27 11.67
N LEU A 41 -11.75 16.66 10.74
CA LEU A 41 -10.50 17.15 10.17
C LEU A 41 -10.82 18.03 8.97
N VAL A 42 -9.99 19.05 8.74
CA VAL A 42 -10.14 19.98 7.62
C VAL A 42 -8.80 20.12 6.94
N TYR A 43 -8.55 19.28 5.96
CA TYR A 43 -7.26 19.23 5.23
C TYR A 43 -6.04 19.10 6.16
N ASN A 44 -6.19 18.37 7.26
CA ASN A 44 -5.08 18.04 8.16
C ASN A 44 -4.16 16.99 7.55
N ASN A 45 -4.73 16.02 6.82
CA ASN A 45 -3.99 15.02 6.10
C ASN A 45 -3.54 15.59 4.76
N LEU A 46 -2.29 16.06 4.70
CA LEU A 46 -1.69 16.55 3.49
C LEU A 46 -1.00 15.40 2.76
N TYR A 47 -1.59 14.98 1.65
CA TYR A 47 -1.02 13.98 0.78
C TYR A 47 -0.12 14.66 -0.24
N ASN A 48 1.19 14.48 -0.11
CA ASN A 48 2.16 15.15 -0.97
C ASN A 48 2.57 14.24 -2.13
N GLY A 49 1.96 14.47 -3.29
CA GLY A 49 2.51 14.03 -4.56
C GLY A 49 2.14 12.65 -5.06
N SER A 50 1.16 12.00 -4.45
CA SER A 50 0.56 10.79 -5.02
C SER A 50 -0.83 11.11 -5.54
N PHE A 51 -1.05 10.96 -6.83
CA PHE A 51 -2.26 11.37 -7.56
C PHE A 51 -3.58 10.83 -6.97
N TYR A 52 -3.60 9.66 -6.37
CA TYR A 52 -4.78 9.09 -5.75
C TYR A 52 -5.03 9.59 -4.32
N ASP A 53 -3.99 10.08 -3.64
CA ASP A 53 -4.11 10.54 -2.27
C ASP A 53 -4.89 11.85 -2.16
N GLU A 54 -4.85 12.69 -3.18
CA GLU A 54 -5.58 13.95 -3.25
C GLU A 54 -7.10 13.73 -3.17
N LYS A 55 -7.61 12.59 -3.64
CA LYS A 55 -9.01 12.22 -3.49
C LYS A 55 -9.43 12.12 -2.02
N PHE A 56 -8.57 11.57 -1.18
CA PHE A 56 -8.83 11.35 0.23
C PHE A 56 -8.54 12.58 1.10
N ALA A 57 -7.82 13.58 0.57
CA ALA A 57 -7.63 14.85 1.25
C ALA A 57 -8.93 15.64 1.29
N GLY A 58 -9.22 16.31 2.41
CA GLY A 58 -10.40 17.15 2.50
C GLY A 58 -10.95 17.32 3.91
N ILE A 59 -12.26 17.56 3.97
CA ILE A 59 -12.98 17.45 5.22
C ILE A 59 -13.28 15.97 5.47
N GLU A 60 -12.89 15.50 6.65
CA GLU A 60 -12.97 14.08 7.03
C GLU A 60 -13.69 13.97 8.38
N ILE A 61 -14.41 12.88 8.60
CA ILE A 61 -15.03 12.58 9.90
C ILE A 61 -14.51 11.24 10.40
N ILE A 62 -14.03 11.25 11.63
CA ILE A 62 -13.66 10.05 12.36
C ILE A 62 -14.61 9.92 13.55
N GLN A 63 -15.41 8.87 13.57
CA GLN A 63 -16.34 8.58 14.67
C GLN A 63 -16.02 7.23 15.29
N ARG A 64 -16.05 7.17 16.63
CA ARG A 64 -15.73 5.95 17.38
C ARG A 64 -14.40 5.31 16.99
N GLY A 65 -13.41 6.16 16.59
CA GLY A 65 -12.10 5.70 16.13
C GLY A 65 -12.03 5.25 14.68
N GLU A 66 -13.14 5.28 13.93
CA GLU A 66 -13.23 4.88 12.53
C GLU A 66 -13.42 6.09 11.61
N ARG A 67 -12.67 6.18 10.54
CA ARG A 67 -12.91 7.15 9.47
C ARG A 67 -14.14 6.70 8.68
N ILE A 68 -15.20 7.50 8.71
CA ILE A 68 -16.47 7.19 8.06
C ILE A 68 -16.71 8.01 6.80
N CYS A 69 -16.02 9.13 6.63
CA CYS A 69 -16.04 9.92 5.40
C CYS A 69 -14.74 10.65 5.17
N THR A 70 -14.52 11.04 3.91
CA THR A 70 -13.35 11.73 3.41
C THR A 70 -13.70 12.63 2.21
N GLY A 71 -12.69 13.19 1.54
CA GLY A 71 -12.85 13.88 0.25
C GLY A 71 -13.70 15.16 0.28
N GLY A 72 -14.03 15.69 1.49
CA GLY A 72 -14.85 16.87 1.63
C GLY A 72 -14.19 18.11 1.05
N GLY A 73 -14.75 18.63 -0.06
CA GLY A 73 -14.19 19.79 -0.74
C GLY A 73 -14.90 20.10 -2.05
N ILE A 74 -14.36 21.05 -2.82
CA ILE A 74 -14.90 21.38 -4.13
C ILE A 74 -14.43 20.35 -5.13
N ARG A 75 -15.37 19.75 -5.84
CA ARG A 75 -15.16 18.74 -6.88
C ARG A 75 -15.88 19.13 -8.17
N LEU A 76 -15.42 18.59 -9.31
CA LEU A 76 -15.95 18.95 -10.63
C LEU A 76 -16.91 17.89 -11.19
N VAL A 77 -17.03 16.77 -10.51
CA VAL A 77 -17.90 15.64 -10.89
C VAL A 77 -18.77 15.19 -9.71
N ASN A 78 -19.87 14.51 -10.01
CA ASN A 78 -20.83 14.07 -8.99
C ASN A 78 -20.26 12.96 -8.08
N THR A 79 -19.55 12.02 -8.70
CA THR A 79 -19.00 10.84 -8.04
C THR A 79 -17.53 10.74 -8.43
N PRO A 80 -16.64 11.47 -7.70
CA PRO A 80 -15.22 11.53 -8.04
C PRO A 80 -14.56 10.16 -8.02
N GLU A 81 -13.68 9.96 -8.96
CA GLU A 81 -12.79 8.82 -9.11
C GLU A 81 -11.36 9.21 -8.72
N GLN A 82 -10.52 8.24 -8.42
CA GLN A 82 -9.14 8.51 -8.01
C GLN A 82 -8.30 9.23 -9.06
N TRP A 83 -8.64 9.09 -10.33
CA TRP A 83 -7.92 9.69 -11.45
C TRP A 83 -8.47 11.06 -11.87
N ASP A 84 -9.50 11.53 -11.18
CA ASP A 84 -10.07 12.86 -11.44
C ASP A 84 -9.09 13.97 -11.11
N ILE A 85 -9.33 15.10 -11.74
CA ILE A 85 -8.61 16.33 -11.43
C ILE A 85 -9.19 16.91 -10.14
N PHE A 86 -8.34 17.07 -9.13
CA PHE A 86 -8.67 17.64 -7.83
C PHE A 86 -8.08 19.04 -7.67
N GLY A 87 -8.76 19.88 -6.89
CA GLY A 87 -8.23 21.18 -6.50
C GLY A 87 -7.01 21.04 -5.60
N VAL A 88 -5.91 21.67 -5.99
CA VAL A 88 -4.69 21.71 -5.19
C VAL A 88 -4.85 22.70 -4.04
N ILE A 89 -4.41 22.31 -2.82
CA ILE A 89 -4.38 23.21 -1.68
C ILE A 89 -3.32 24.28 -1.91
N SER A 90 -3.73 25.50 -2.18
CA SER A 90 -2.83 26.63 -2.33
C SER A 90 -2.54 27.34 -1.01
N ASN A 91 -3.47 27.28 -0.05
CA ASN A 91 -3.29 27.84 1.29
C ASN A 91 -4.20 27.12 2.30
N ARG A 92 -3.70 26.94 3.53
CA ARG A 92 -4.47 26.53 4.71
C ARG A 92 -4.10 27.41 5.89
N THR A 93 -5.09 28.08 6.47
CA THR A 93 -4.92 28.97 7.61
C THR A 93 -5.83 28.58 8.76
N VAL A 94 -5.28 28.54 9.97
CA VAL A 94 -5.99 28.25 11.20
C VAL A 94 -6.07 29.53 12.04
N ASN A 95 -7.28 29.91 12.44
CA ASN A 95 -7.52 31.04 13.32
C ASN A 95 -8.06 30.55 14.67
N HIS A 96 -7.19 30.47 15.65
CA HIS A 96 -7.57 30.03 17.00
C HIS A 96 -8.48 31.04 17.74
N ALA A 97 -8.50 32.32 17.31
CA ALA A 97 -9.32 33.34 18.00
C ALA A 97 -10.81 33.15 17.79
N ASP A 98 -11.20 32.67 16.60
CA ASP A 98 -12.59 32.34 16.25
C ASP A 98 -12.81 30.85 15.94
N SER A 99 -11.77 30.03 16.22
CA SER A 99 -11.81 28.59 16.00
C SER A 99 -12.20 28.21 14.56
N SER A 100 -11.66 28.89 13.55
CA SER A 100 -11.94 28.59 12.15
C SER A 100 -10.71 28.07 11.40
N VAL A 101 -10.97 27.21 10.41
CA VAL A 101 -9.97 26.77 9.44
C VAL A 101 -10.41 27.25 8.07
N GLU A 102 -9.52 27.91 7.35
CA GLU A 102 -9.72 28.35 5.96
C GLU A 102 -8.77 27.59 5.03
N VAL A 103 -9.32 27.08 3.92
CA VAL A 103 -8.57 26.35 2.90
C VAL A 103 -8.89 26.95 1.54
N GLU A 104 -7.84 27.25 0.78
CA GLU A 104 -7.95 27.69 -0.60
C GLU A 104 -7.60 26.53 -1.54
N LEU A 105 -8.53 26.21 -2.44
CA LEU A 105 -8.40 25.15 -3.44
C LEU A 105 -8.29 25.77 -4.83
N THR A 106 -7.23 25.43 -5.55
CA THR A 106 -6.92 25.99 -6.87
C THR A 106 -6.94 24.91 -7.95
N TYR A 107 -7.71 25.14 -8.99
CA TYR A 107 -7.65 24.45 -10.27
C TYR A 107 -6.91 25.33 -11.26
N SER A 108 -5.59 25.20 -11.31
CA SER A 108 -4.69 26.15 -12.00
C SER A 108 -4.95 26.25 -13.51
N ASP A 109 -5.28 25.13 -14.14
CA ASP A 109 -5.50 25.08 -15.60
C ASP A 109 -6.71 25.92 -16.07
N TRP A 110 -7.59 26.29 -15.13
CA TRP A 110 -8.85 26.98 -15.42
C TRP A 110 -9.04 28.30 -14.67
N ASP A 111 -8.02 28.80 -13.98
CA ASP A 111 -8.10 30.00 -13.12
C ASP A 111 -9.34 29.93 -12.17
N PHE A 112 -9.64 28.72 -11.68
CA PHE A 112 -10.75 28.50 -10.77
C PHE A 112 -10.22 28.27 -9.35
N VAL A 113 -10.55 29.22 -8.48
CA VAL A 113 -10.15 29.21 -7.07
C VAL A 113 -11.41 29.27 -6.20
N SER A 114 -11.45 28.44 -5.19
CA SER A 114 -12.50 28.42 -4.18
C SER A 114 -11.92 28.41 -2.76
N LYS A 115 -12.61 29.03 -1.81
CA LYS A 115 -12.20 29.04 -0.39
C LYS A 115 -13.27 28.36 0.44
N LEU A 116 -12.81 27.44 1.29
CA LEU A 116 -13.63 26.79 2.31
C LEU A 116 -13.30 27.44 3.65
N ARG A 117 -14.31 27.81 4.41
CA ARG A 117 -14.17 28.21 5.81
C ARG A 117 -15.01 27.30 6.69
N VAL A 118 -14.37 26.65 7.66
CA VAL A 118 -15.00 25.68 8.56
C VAL A 118 -14.83 26.15 9.99
N PHE A 119 -15.90 26.16 10.76
CA PHE A 119 -15.87 26.55 12.17
C PHE A 119 -16.95 25.81 12.97
N PRO A 120 -16.75 25.59 14.29
CA PRO A 120 -17.69 24.87 15.12
C PRO A 120 -18.94 25.71 15.39
N LYS A 121 -20.08 25.05 15.40
CA LYS A 121 -21.39 25.63 15.80
C LYS A 121 -22.24 24.54 16.40
N ASP A 122 -22.82 24.82 17.56
CA ASP A 122 -23.66 23.89 18.29
C ASP A 122 -23.01 22.51 18.46
N LYS A 123 -23.54 21.46 17.83
CA LYS A 123 -23.06 20.07 17.87
C LYS A 123 -22.26 19.68 16.65
N GLY A 124 -22.05 20.59 15.71
CA GLY A 124 -21.44 20.33 14.44
C GLY A 124 -20.45 21.40 14.02
N VAL A 125 -20.23 21.47 12.74
CA VAL A 125 -19.45 22.51 12.08
C VAL A 125 -20.26 23.14 10.95
N VAL A 126 -20.03 24.42 10.74
CA VAL A 126 -20.48 25.15 9.54
C VAL A 126 -19.36 25.09 8.51
N ILE A 127 -19.72 24.77 7.28
CA ILE A 127 -18.83 24.78 6.11
C ILE A 127 -19.36 25.84 5.16
N GLU A 128 -18.60 26.92 4.97
CA GLU A 128 -18.93 27.99 4.04
C GLU A 128 -18.02 27.90 2.83
N VAL A 129 -18.57 28.10 1.63
CA VAL A 129 -17.82 28.20 0.38
C VAL A 129 -17.85 29.63 -0.13
N TYR A 130 -16.68 30.16 -0.45
CA TYR A 130 -16.49 31.49 -0.99
C TYR A 130 -15.85 31.44 -2.37
N LEU A 131 -16.30 32.33 -3.26
CA LEU A 131 -15.73 32.55 -4.60
C LEU A 131 -15.41 34.02 -4.78
N ASP A 132 -14.18 34.33 -5.19
CA ASP A 132 -13.78 35.71 -5.56
C ASP A 132 -14.25 36.04 -6.99
N LYS A 133 -14.32 35.05 -7.88
CA LYS A 133 -14.86 35.11 -9.24
C LYS A 133 -16.03 34.11 -9.38
N PRO A 134 -17.02 34.38 -10.26
CA PRO A 134 -18.05 33.40 -10.55
C PRO A 134 -17.47 32.07 -11.07
N VAL A 135 -18.19 30.96 -10.89
CA VAL A 135 -17.86 29.67 -11.50
C VAL A 135 -17.67 29.86 -13.01
N PRO A 136 -16.55 29.44 -13.62
CA PRO A 136 -16.36 29.49 -15.07
C PRO A 136 -17.51 28.81 -15.84
N GLU A 137 -17.88 29.36 -17.01
CA GLU A 137 -19.05 28.92 -17.76
C GLU A 137 -19.09 27.40 -18.01
N PHE A 138 -17.96 26.82 -18.38
CA PHE A 138 -17.85 25.35 -18.63
C PHE A 138 -17.88 24.47 -17.39
N LEU A 139 -17.76 25.05 -16.18
CA LEU A 139 -17.89 24.37 -14.88
C LEU A 139 -19.28 24.57 -14.24
N ILE A 140 -20.16 25.36 -14.85
CA ILE A 140 -21.55 25.54 -14.36
C ILE A 140 -22.27 24.20 -14.38
N GLY A 141 -22.91 23.84 -13.25
CA GLY A 141 -23.55 22.55 -13.07
C GLY A 141 -22.61 21.38 -12.75
N LYS A 142 -21.29 21.61 -12.82
CA LYS A 142 -20.25 20.61 -12.53
C LYS A 142 -19.54 20.88 -11.21
N ALA A 143 -19.08 22.11 -10.98
CA ALA A 143 -18.42 22.46 -9.73
C ALA A 143 -19.40 22.39 -8.54
N GLY A 144 -19.04 21.66 -7.49
CA GLY A 144 -19.88 21.50 -6.30
C GLY A 144 -19.07 21.14 -5.04
N MET A 145 -19.68 21.39 -3.89
CA MET A 145 -19.18 20.91 -2.60
C MET A 145 -19.57 19.45 -2.42
N ASN A 146 -18.60 18.58 -2.23
CA ASN A 146 -18.76 17.15 -1.97
C ASN A 146 -18.32 16.79 -0.56
N ILE A 147 -18.83 15.66 -0.06
CA ILE A 147 -18.24 14.84 0.99
C ILE A 147 -18.57 13.37 0.70
N GLU A 148 -17.61 12.48 0.88
CA GLU A 148 -17.66 11.09 0.41
C GLU A 148 -17.66 10.11 1.59
N PHE A 149 -18.60 9.16 1.60
CA PHE A 149 -18.82 8.19 2.67
C PHE A 149 -18.50 6.79 2.20
N PHE A 150 -17.78 6.02 3.03
CA PHE A 150 -17.35 4.65 2.71
C PHE A 150 -18.56 3.70 2.63
N PRO A 151 -18.87 3.13 1.47
CA PRO A 151 -20.10 2.34 1.31
C PRO A 151 -20.21 1.16 2.24
N ALA A 152 -19.11 0.42 2.48
CA ALA A 152 -19.11 -0.76 3.33
C ALA A 152 -19.55 -0.46 4.77
N SER A 153 -19.21 0.71 5.31
CA SER A 153 -19.67 1.16 6.63
C SER A 153 -21.17 1.41 6.68
N TYR A 154 -21.78 1.72 5.54
CA TYR A 154 -23.18 2.09 5.43
C TYR A 154 -24.11 1.04 4.84
N PHE A 155 -23.60 -0.13 4.48
CA PHE A 155 -24.45 -1.23 4.00
C PHE A 155 -25.47 -1.65 5.07
N GLY A 156 -26.73 -1.80 4.65
CA GLY A 156 -27.83 -2.19 5.52
C GLY A 156 -28.32 -1.07 6.45
N LYS A 157 -27.85 0.17 6.25
CA LYS A 157 -28.34 1.36 6.96
C LYS A 157 -29.35 2.12 6.12
N ASN A 158 -30.02 3.07 6.74
CA ASN A 158 -30.95 3.96 6.09
C ASN A 158 -30.38 5.40 6.01
N TYR A 159 -31.02 6.23 5.19
CA TYR A 159 -30.83 7.67 5.27
C TYR A 159 -32.20 8.38 5.28
N LEU A 160 -32.23 9.58 5.82
CA LEU A 160 -33.36 10.47 5.77
C LEU A 160 -33.08 11.63 4.82
N VAL A 161 -34.03 11.94 3.94
CA VAL A 161 -34.01 13.16 3.12
C VAL A 161 -35.25 13.97 3.51
N ASP A 162 -35.04 15.16 4.08
CA ASP A 162 -36.13 16.01 4.62
C ASP A 162 -37.12 15.23 5.51
N GLY A 163 -36.61 14.28 6.31
CA GLY A 163 -37.35 13.43 7.19
C GLY A 163 -37.98 12.16 6.55
N LEU A 164 -37.85 11.97 5.25
CA LEU A 164 -38.35 10.76 4.56
C LEU A 164 -37.28 9.71 4.49
N ALA A 165 -37.56 8.49 5.00
CA ALA A 165 -36.60 7.38 5.05
C ALA A 165 -36.41 6.68 3.69
N ARG A 166 -35.16 6.30 3.43
CA ARG A 166 -34.73 5.49 2.29
C ARG A 166 -33.62 4.54 2.74
N PRO A 167 -33.49 3.31 2.19
CA PRO A 167 -32.36 2.44 2.44
C PRO A 167 -31.16 2.89 1.62
N LEU A 168 -29.94 2.74 2.18
CA LEU A 168 -28.71 2.82 1.43
C LEU A 168 -28.51 1.52 0.66
N PRO A 169 -28.36 1.55 -0.67
CA PRO A 169 -28.33 0.34 -1.48
C PRO A 169 -27.01 -0.43 -1.30
N LYS A 170 -27.10 -1.77 -1.17
CA LYS A 170 -25.93 -2.65 -1.18
C LYS A 170 -25.30 -2.78 -2.56
N TYR A 171 -26.12 -2.69 -3.59
CA TYR A 171 -25.71 -2.75 -4.99
C TYR A 171 -26.08 -1.44 -5.68
N PRO A 172 -25.27 -0.90 -6.59
CA PRO A 172 -25.59 0.32 -7.32
C PRO A 172 -26.92 0.19 -8.06
N MET A 173 -27.85 1.09 -7.76
CA MET A 173 -29.22 1.03 -8.30
C MET A 173 -29.67 2.37 -8.92
N ALA A 174 -28.83 3.40 -8.88
CA ALA A 174 -29.13 4.68 -9.48
C ALA A 174 -29.22 4.53 -11.00
N GLN A 175 -30.14 5.27 -11.60
CA GLN A 175 -30.14 5.46 -13.06
C GLN A 175 -28.95 6.31 -13.46
N THR A 176 -28.40 6.09 -14.67
CA THR A 176 -27.37 6.90 -15.27
C THR A 176 -27.90 7.70 -16.44
N GLU A 177 -27.26 8.82 -16.69
CA GLU A 177 -27.43 9.64 -17.91
C GLU A 177 -26.11 9.65 -18.70
N VAL A 178 -26.25 9.79 -20.02
CA VAL A 178 -25.10 9.93 -20.94
C VAL A 178 -24.85 11.40 -21.18
N HIS A 179 -23.63 11.85 -20.87
CA HIS A 179 -23.20 13.23 -21.08
C HIS A 179 -22.05 13.28 -22.06
N PRO A 180 -21.99 14.27 -22.97
CA PRO A 180 -20.87 14.44 -23.89
C PRO A 180 -19.55 14.64 -23.14
N ILE A 181 -18.49 14.00 -23.61
CA ILE A 181 -17.14 14.23 -23.11
C ILE A 181 -16.75 15.68 -23.37
N SER A 182 -16.21 16.33 -22.33
CA SER A 182 -15.71 17.69 -22.42
C SER A 182 -14.22 17.69 -22.73
N GLU A 183 -13.81 18.26 -23.88
CA GLU A 183 -12.39 18.47 -24.20
C GLU A 183 -11.65 19.37 -23.18
N LYS A 184 -12.39 20.20 -22.45
CA LYS A 184 -11.83 21.13 -21.46
C LYS A 184 -11.59 20.49 -20.10
N ILE A 185 -12.28 19.42 -19.79
CA ILE A 185 -12.12 18.66 -18.54
C ILE A 185 -11.76 17.25 -18.98
N PRO A 186 -10.49 16.90 -19.05
CA PRO A 186 -10.09 15.53 -19.32
C PRO A 186 -10.66 14.62 -18.23
N GLN A 187 -11.41 13.62 -18.64
CA GLN A 187 -11.96 12.63 -17.74
C GLN A 187 -11.20 11.35 -17.98
N TYR A 188 -10.45 10.94 -16.98
CA TYR A 188 -9.62 9.75 -17.04
C TYR A 188 -10.42 8.46 -16.83
N PHE A 189 -11.69 8.58 -16.45
CA PHE A 189 -12.51 7.47 -16.06
C PHE A 189 -13.95 7.81 -16.31
N GLY A 190 -14.72 6.90 -15.95
CA GLY A 190 -16.09 6.80 -16.33
C GLY A 190 -16.17 5.96 -17.58
N GLU A 191 -17.00 4.94 -17.52
CA GLU A 191 -17.34 4.25 -18.74
C GLU A 191 -17.97 5.25 -19.69
N SER A 192 -17.28 5.46 -20.77
CA SER A 192 -17.88 6.10 -21.91
C SER A 192 -18.47 5.02 -22.80
N THR A 193 -19.64 5.27 -23.33
CA THR A 193 -20.14 4.52 -24.45
C THR A 193 -19.36 4.91 -25.69
N PHE A 194 -18.33 4.16 -26.04
CA PHE A 194 -17.50 4.45 -27.18
C PHE A 194 -18.26 4.19 -28.49
N ASP A 195 -18.16 5.16 -29.39
CA ASP A 195 -18.49 4.89 -30.82
C ASP A 195 -17.39 4.02 -31.45
N ASP A 196 -17.59 3.59 -32.69
CA ASP A 196 -16.65 2.76 -33.46
C ASP A 196 -15.26 3.38 -33.64
N ARG A 197 -15.06 4.62 -33.21
CA ARG A 197 -13.81 5.36 -33.31
C ARG A 197 -13.19 5.67 -31.97
N GLY A 198 -13.67 5.05 -30.89
CA GLY A 198 -13.19 5.29 -29.53
C GLY A 198 -13.58 6.64 -28.95
N ARG A 199 -14.53 7.37 -29.61
CA ARG A 199 -15.12 8.58 -29.05
C ARG A 199 -16.36 8.19 -28.27
N GLY A 200 -16.50 8.72 -27.09
CA GLY A 200 -17.59 8.31 -26.24
C GLY A 200 -18.24 9.45 -25.48
N ASP A 201 -19.33 9.11 -24.91
CA ASP A 201 -20.06 9.90 -23.98
C ASP A 201 -19.74 9.42 -22.55
N PHE A 202 -19.95 10.27 -21.60
CA PHE A 202 -19.65 10.04 -20.21
C PHE A 202 -20.91 9.65 -19.45
N LEU A 203 -20.88 8.57 -18.69
CA LEU A 203 -21.99 8.13 -17.84
C LEU A 203 -21.98 8.88 -16.51
N VAL A 204 -23.11 9.48 -16.14
CA VAL A 204 -23.27 10.22 -14.89
C VAL A 204 -24.40 9.61 -14.08
N PRO A 205 -24.17 9.18 -12.83
CA PRO A 205 -25.25 8.70 -11.99
C PRO A 205 -26.21 9.84 -11.60
N LEU A 206 -27.52 9.53 -11.64
CA LEU A 206 -28.53 10.41 -11.08
C LEU A 206 -28.52 10.30 -9.55
N PRO A 207 -28.93 11.36 -8.83
CA PRO A 207 -29.01 11.31 -7.38
C PRO A 207 -30.03 10.26 -6.90
N LEU A 208 -29.71 9.54 -5.85
CA LEU A 208 -30.64 8.67 -5.15
C LEU A 208 -31.79 9.49 -4.54
N SER A 209 -31.51 10.68 -4.05
CA SER A 209 -32.46 11.65 -3.51
C SER A 209 -31.85 13.05 -3.47
N THR A 210 -32.75 14.06 -3.47
CA THR A 210 -32.38 15.47 -3.30
C THR A 210 -33.33 16.12 -2.29
N GLY A 211 -32.80 16.95 -1.40
CA GLY A 211 -33.54 17.72 -0.39
C GLY A 211 -32.67 18.84 0.16
N LYS A 212 -33.05 19.36 1.33
CA LYS A 212 -32.33 20.41 2.06
C LYS A 212 -31.56 19.85 3.25
N GLN A 213 -31.98 18.70 3.74
CA GLN A 213 -31.29 17.99 4.82
C GLN A 213 -31.22 16.50 4.53
N ILE A 214 -30.01 15.93 4.61
CA ILE A 214 -29.78 14.49 4.52
C ILE A 214 -29.08 14.01 5.79
N THR A 215 -29.63 12.95 6.39
CA THR A 215 -29.03 12.28 7.55
C THR A 215 -28.73 10.84 7.18
N LEU A 216 -27.47 10.45 7.20
CA LEU A 216 -27.02 9.08 6.97
C LEU A 216 -27.08 8.30 8.29
N ALA A 217 -27.44 7.02 8.21
CA ALA A 217 -27.50 6.06 9.30
C ALA A 217 -28.13 6.66 10.60
N PRO A 218 -29.34 7.25 10.56
CA PRO A 218 -29.93 7.87 11.75
C PRO A 218 -30.12 6.88 12.90
N GLU A 219 -30.23 5.59 12.61
CA GLU A 219 -30.40 4.50 13.56
C GLU A 219 -29.09 4.04 14.22
N ASP A 220 -27.94 4.47 13.72
CA ASP A 220 -26.64 4.04 14.22
C ASP A 220 -25.78 5.22 14.71
N PRO A 221 -25.66 5.44 16.03
CA PRO A 221 -24.89 6.56 16.57
C PRO A 221 -23.41 6.55 16.19
N ALA A 222 -22.84 5.40 15.83
CA ALA A 222 -21.44 5.31 15.39
C ALA A 222 -21.24 5.87 13.98
N LEU A 223 -22.27 5.85 13.14
CA LEU A 223 -22.22 6.22 11.73
C LEU A 223 -23.06 7.45 11.39
N ARG A 224 -23.95 7.89 12.31
CA ARG A 224 -24.86 9.00 12.04
C ARG A 224 -24.13 10.30 11.72
N VAL A 225 -24.42 10.84 10.54
CA VAL A 225 -24.03 12.18 10.12
C VAL A 225 -25.21 12.88 9.49
N SER A 226 -25.50 14.11 9.89
CA SER A 226 -26.54 14.94 9.29
C SER A 226 -25.92 16.16 8.61
N VAL A 227 -26.28 16.40 7.37
CA VAL A 227 -25.88 17.59 6.61
C VAL A 227 -27.12 18.36 6.21
N LYS A 228 -27.13 19.67 6.50
CA LYS A 228 -28.16 20.61 6.09
C LYS A 228 -27.53 21.69 5.20
N SER A 229 -28.21 22.04 4.11
CA SER A 229 -27.69 22.97 3.11
C SER A 229 -28.72 24.09 2.85
N ASP A 230 -28.24 25.29 2.56
CA ASP A 230 -29.06 26.40 2.04
C ASP A 230 -29.41 26.20 0.55
N LEU A 231 -28.61 25.39 -0.19
CA LEU A 231 -28.88 24.94 -1.54
C LEU A 231 -29.48 23.52 -1.55
N ASP A 232 -29.76 23.01 -2.74
CA ASP A 232 -30.13 21.62 -2.91
C ASP A 232 -28.94 20.72 -2.54
N LEU A 233 -29.23 19.71 -1.73
CA LEU A 233 -28.29 18.68 -1.29
C LEU A 233 -28.73 17.33 -1.87
N SER A 234 -27.88 16.71 -2.63
CA SER A 234 -28.14 15.43 -3.27
C SER A 234 -27.24 14.34 -2.71
N ILE A 235 -27.75 13.11 -2.66
CA ILE A 235 -26.94 11.91 -2.39
C ILE A 235 -26.81 11.08 -3.64
N TYR A 236 -25.58 10.67 -3.97
CA TYR A 236 -25.24 9.85 -5.12
C TYR A 236 -24.60 8.52 -4.69
N ASP A 237 -24.71 7.52 -5.56
CA ASP A 237 -23.99 6.26 -5.49
C ASP A 237 -22.99 6.20 -6.65
N GLY A 238 -21.70 6.27 -6.35
CA GLY A 238 -20.64 6.30 -7.37
C GLY A 238 -20.12 4.93 -7.79
N ARG A 239 -20.55 3.84 -7.14
CA ARG A 239 -19.92 2.52 -7.29
C ARG A 239 -20.09 1.83 -8.64
N HIS A 240 -21.04 2.26 -9.46
CA HIS A 240 -21.26 1.68 -10.79
C HIS A 240 -20.43 2.34 -11.90
N LEU A 241 -19.74 3.40 -11.58
CA LEU A 241 -18.86 4.11 -12.52
C LEU A 241 -17.38 3.98 -12.15
N ALA A 242 -17.11 4.09 -10.86
CA ALA A 242 -15.78 4.17 -10.34
C ALA A 242 -15.43 2.95 -9.51
N GLN A 243 -14.27 2.39 -9.73
CA GLN A 243 -13.77 1.25 -9.00
C GLN A 243 -13.77 1.47 -7.49
N ASN A 244 -13.41 2.68 -7.04
CA ASN A 244 -13.45 3.10 -5.65
C ASN A 244 -14.54 4.15 -5.40
N GLY A 245 -15.69 3.96 -6.02
CA GLY A 245 -16.86 4.82 -5.84
C GLY A 245 -17.43 4.78 -4.45
N MET A 246 -17.92 5.93 -3.98
CA MET A 246 -18.45 6.16 -2.64
C MET A 246 -19.90 6.66 -2.69
N PHE A 247 -20.58 6.69 -1.53
CA PHE A 247 -21.77 7.49 -1.39
C PHE A 247 -21.34 8.96 -1.23
N VAL A 248 -21.88 9.84 -2.08
CA VAL A 248 -21.47 11.25 -2.13
C VAL A 248 -22.63 12.16 -1.77
N LEU A 249 -22.46 12.99 -0.75
CA LEU A 249 -23.32 14.15 -0.55
C LEU A 249 -22.76 15.34 -1.32
N ARG A 250 -23.62 16.03 -2.08
CA ARG A 250 -23.21 17.10 -2.96
C ARG A 250 -24.20 18.23 -3.08
N SER A 251 -23.68 19.47 -3.11
CA SER A 251 -24.41 20.67 -3.55
C SER A 251 -23.67 21.36 -4.68
N ILE A 252 -24.37 21.65 -5.76
CA ILE A 252 -23.80 22.37 -6.93
C ILE A 252 -23.64 23.85 -6.60
N LEU A 253 -22.49 24.43 -6.96
CA LEU A 253 -22.27 25.87 -6.78
C LEU A 253 -23.11 26.70 -7.76
N PRO A 254 -23.73 27.79 -7.28
CA PRO A 254 -24.62 28.61 -8.12
C PRO A 254 -23.84 29.42 -9.16
N ALA A 255 -24.36 29.44 -10.38
CA ALA A 255 -23.79 30.24 -11.47
C ALA A 255 -23.86 31.75 -11.18
N GLY A 256 -22.85 32.49 -11.62
CA GLY A 256 -22.82 33.95 -11.61
C GLY A 256 -22.73 34.61 -10.23
N LYS A 257 -22.54 33.86 -9.15
CA LYS A 257 -22.41 34.36 -7.77
C LYS A 257 -20.95 34.45 -7.33
N THR A 258 -20.67 35.42 -6.45
CA THR A 258 -19.41 35.62 -5.74
C THR A 258 -19.65 35.87 -4.26
N GLY A 259 -18.61 35.93 -3.45
CA GLY A 259 -18.70 36.00 -1.99
C GLY A 259 -19.06 34.64 -1.42
N LYS A 260 -19.84 34.59 -0.33
CA LYS A 260 -20.37 33.33 0.20
C LYS A 260 -21.43 32.76 -0.74
N VAL A 261 -21.18 31.60 -1.33
CA VAL A 261 -22.05 30.99 -2.35
C VAL A 261 -22.73 29.73 -1.86
N LEU A 262 -22.27 29.13 -0.76
CA LEU A 262 -22.85 27.93 -0.14
C LEU A 262 -22.61 27.94 1.36
N GLU A 263 -23.56 27.43 2.13
CA GLU A 263 -23.40 27.09 3.54
C GLU A 263 -23.97 25.70 3.82
N TRP A 264 -23.12 24.83 4.41
CA TRP A 264 -23.54 23.56 4.99
C TRP A 264 -23.42 23.61 6.51
N TYR A 265 -24.35 23.00 7.20
CA TYR A 265 -24.21 22.63 8.60
C TYR A 265 -24.10 21.12 8.69
N LEU A 266 -22.93 20.65 9.11
CA LEU A 266 -22.60 19.23 9.25
C LEU A 266 -22.59 18.88 10.73
N GLU A 267 -23.43 17.92 11.13
CA GLU A 267 -23.56 17.44 12.51
C GLU A 267 -23.21 15.96 12.58
N PRO A 268 -22.01 15.60 13.08
CA PRO A 268 -21.64 14.23 13.40
C PRO A 268 -22.26 13.78 14.72
N SER A 269 -21.96 12.58 15.20
CA SER A 269 -22.52 12.02 16.43
C SER A 269 -21.48 11.87 17.54
N ALA A 270 -21.27 12.94 18.31
CA ALA A 270 -20.42 12.90 19.51
C ALA A 270 -21.11 12.14 20.67
N ASP A 271 -20.30 11.45 21.48
CA ASP A 271 -20.75 10.74 22.68
C ASP A 271 -19.81 11.03 23.85
N PRO A 272 -20.25 11.82 24.85
CA PRO A 272 -19.39 12.22 25.95
C PRO A 272 -18.96 11.06 26.86
N THR A 273 -19.55 9.88 26.68
CA THR A 273 -19.25 8.69 27.51
C THR A 273 -18.40 7.67 26.78
N TRP A 274 -18.18 7.84 25.46
CA TRP A 274 -17.45 6.87 24.67
C TRP A 274 -15.98 6.77 25.08
N VAL A 275 -15.51 5.53 25.19
CA VAL A 275 -14.11 5.16 25.36
C VAL A 275 -13.85 4.02 24.39
N ARG A 276 -12.78 4.12 23.63
CA ARG A 276 -12.38 3.03 22.74
C ARG A 276 -11.92 1.84 23.55
N GLU A 277 -12.39 0.65 23.21
CA GLU A 277 -11.91 -0.58 23.82
C GLU A 277 -10.40 -0.76 23.54
N PRO A 278 -9.63 -1.29 24.51
CA PRO A 278 -8.22 -1.58 24.30
C PRO A 278 -8.00 -2.52 23.13
N ASN A 279 -7.03 -2.18 22.25
CA ASN A 279 -6.53 -3.11 21.25
C ASN A 279 -5.30 -3.82 21.81
N ILE A 280 -5.33 -5.16 21.89
CA ILE A 280 -4.22 -5.97 22.37
C ILE A 280 -3.47 -6.52 21.16
N GLY A 281 -2.39 -5.85 20.78
CA GLY A 281 -1.50 -6.25 19.70
C GLY A 281 -0.60 -7.42 20.12
N ILE A 282 -0.75 -8.54 19.46
CA ILE A 282 0.08 -9.75 19.61
C ILE A 282 0.48 -10.26 18.22
N SER A 283 1.54 -11.05 18.17
CA SER A 283 1.81 -11.89 17.00
C SER A 283 0.80 -13.03 16.92
N GLN A 284 -0.07 -13.00 15.93
CA GLN A 284 -1.11 -14.02 15.78
C GLN A 284 -0.59 -15.40 15.37
N VAL A 285 0.58 -15.44 14.74
CA VAL A 285 1.26 -16.71 14.44
C VAL A 285 1.96 -17.29 15.67
N GLY A 286 2.07 -16.50 16.73
CA GLY A 286 2.65 -16.90 18.01
C GLY A 286 4.12 -16.54 18.16
N TYR A 287 4.76 -17.21 19.10
CA TYR A 287 6.13 -16.91 19.54
C TYR A 287 6.91 -18.20 19.77
N THR A 288 8.22 -18.18 19.51
CA THR A 288 9.06 -19.30 19.94
C THR A 288 9.34 -19.24 21.46
N PRO A 289 9.63 -20.38 22.13
CA PRO A 289 9.85 -20.41 23.59
C PRO A 289 10.96 -19.47 24.05
N ALA A 290 12.06 -19.37 23.31
CA ALA A 290 13.25 -18.61 23.70
C ALA A 290 13.21 -17.12 23.26
N GLN A 291 12.34 -16.75 22.33
CA GLN A 291 12.16 -15.41 21.85
C GLN A 291 11.59 -14.49 22.94
N LYS A 292 11.91 -13.20 22.86
CA LYS A 292 11.22 -12.17 23.66
C LYS A 292 9.76 -12.08 23.23
N LYS A 293 8.85 -11.99 24.21
CA LYS A 293 7.40 -12.00 23.99
C LYS A 293 6.78 -10.80 24.69
N VAL A 294 6.43 -9.79 23.92
CA VAL A 294 5.80 -8.56 24.42
C VAL A 294 4.54 -8.29 23.59
N ALA A 295 3.41 -8.22 24.28
CA ALA A 295 2.19 -7.68 23.71
C ALA A 295 2.14 -6.17 23.97
N VAL A 296 1.57 -5.42 23.04
CA VAL A 296 1.37 -3.98 23.16
C VAL A 296 -0.11 -3.68 23.20
N VAL A 297 -0.56 -3.04 24.28
CA VAL A 297 -1.95 -2.60 24.40
C VAL A 297 -2.06 -1.13 24.03
N GLU A 298 -2.89 -0.83 23.04
CA GLU A 298 -3.27 0.52 22.63
C GLU A 298 -4.60 0.88 23.28
N MET A 299 -4.63 1.93 24.05
CA MET A 299 -5.77 2.36 24.87
C MET A 299 -6.21 3.78 24.53
N ASP A 300 -7.50 4.04 24.62
CA ASP A 300 -8.02 5.42 24.60
C ASP A 300 -7.32 6.27 25.68
N ARG A 301 -6.97 7.52 25.34
CA ARG A 301 -6.34 8.45 26.30
C ARG A 301 -7.22 8.74 27.53
N ASN A 302 -8.54 8.51 27.41
CA ASN A 302 -9.50 8.71 28.51
C ASN A 302 -9.70 7.44 29.34
N ASP A 303 -9.05 6.32 29.00
CA ASP A 303 -9.10 5.09 29.79
C ASP A 303 -7.97 5.07 30.81
N THR A 304 -8.17 4.27 31.86
CA THR A 304 -7.19 4.13 32.95
C THR A 304 -6.45 2.82 32.79
N PRO A 305 -5.11 2.83 32.64
CA PRO A 305 -4.31 1.62 32.54
C PRO A 305 -4.46 0.71 33.77
N ALA A 306 -4.78 -0.57 33.54
CA ALA A 306 -4.70 -1.59 34.59
C ALA A 306 -3.24 -1.93 34.89
N LYS A 307 -2.93 -2.25 36.15
CA LYS A 307 -1.57 -2.56 36.59
C LYS A 307 -1.11 -3.96 36.18
N THR A 308 -2.04 -4.84 35.85
CA THR A 308 -1.78 -6.24 35.52
C THR A 308 -2.66 -6.72 34.40
N ALA A 309 -2.19 -7.74 33.68
CA ALA A 309 -2.93 -8.54 32.71
C ALA A 309 -2.85 -10.02 33.08
N ASN A 310 -3.77 -10.82 32.58
CA ASN A 310 -3.73 -12.26 32.72
C ASN A 310 -3.27 -12.88 31.39
N LEU A 311 -2.20 -13.68 31.42
CA LEU A 311 -1.91 -14.63 30.35
C LEU A 311 -2.73 -15.90 30.62
N LEU A 312 -3.64 -16.20 29.76
CA LEU A 312 -4.55 -17.34 29.85
C LEU A 312 -4.02 -18.48 28.98
N LYS A 313 -3.95 -19.68 29.52
CA LYS A 313 -3.70 -20.91 28.77
C LYS A 313 -5.03 -21.52 28.36
N VAL A 314 -5.21 -21.83 27.11
CA VAL A 314 -6.38 -22.53 26.58
C VAL A 314 -6.15 -24.04 26.72
N ASN A 315 -7.03 -24.73 27.44
CA ASN A 315 -6.98 -26.14 27.65
C ASN A 315 -7.70 -26.91 26.52
N PRO A 316 -7.41 -28.23 26.34
CA PRO A 316 -8.04 -29.03 25.28
C PRO A 316 -9.57 -29.15 25.38
N ASP A 317 -10.14 -28.96 26.57
CA ASP A 317 -11.58 -28.95 26.82
C ASP A 317 -12.24 -27.57 26.55
N GLY A 318 -11.46 -26.60 26.07
CA GLY A 318 -11.90 -25.24 25.82
C GLY A 318 -11.93 -24.33 27.06
N THR A 319 -11.65 -24.85 28.24
CA THR A 319 -11.52 -24.02 29.45
C THR A 319 -10.22 -23.23 29.43
N LYS A 320 -10.18 -22.13 30.19
CA LYS A 320 -8.98 -21.29 30.30
C LYS A 320 -8.49 -21.27 31.75
N SER A 321 -7.18 -21.26 31.89
CA SER A 321 -6.53 -21.13 33.21
C SER A 321 -5.47 -20.04 33.18
N VAL A 322 -5.34 -19.29 34.25
CA VAL A 322 -4.30 -18.24 34.35
C VAL A 322 -2.94 -18.91 34.40
N ALA A 323 -2.17 -18.79 33.35
CA ALA A 323 -0.79 -19.29 33.30
C ALA A 323 0.19 -18.33 33.99
N LYS A 324 -0.07 -17.02 33.88
CA LYS A 324 0.75 -15.96 34.46
C LYS A 324 -0.07 -14.70 34.67
N VAL A 325 0.18 -13.99 35.78
CA VAL A 325 -0.19 -12.59 35.95
C VAL A 325 0.98 -11.73 35.47
N ILE A 326 0.76 -10.89 34.48
CA ILE A 326 1.78 -10.02 33.86
C ILE A 326 1.68 -8.65 34.52
N ASN A 327 2.79 -8.08 34.95
CA ASN A 327 2.83 -6.68 35.36
C ASN A 327 2.81 -5.79 34.11
N ALA A 328 1.83 -4.91 34.02
CA ALA A 328 1.69 -3.96 32.95
C ALA A 328 2.71 -2.82 33.12
N LYS A 329 3.51 -2.57 32.08
CA LYS A 329 4.47 -1.46 32.03
C LYS A 329 3.89 -0.37 31.16
N GLU A 330 3.56 0.77 31.76
CA GLU A 330 3.19 1.95 31.00
C GLU A 330 4.35 2.35 30.11
N TRP A 331 4.11 2.44 28.80
CA TRP A 331 5.06 2.97 27.83
C TRP A 331 4.90 4.49 27.73
N GLY A 332 3.66 4.97 27.76
CA GLY A 332 3.29 6.36 27.65
C GLY A 332 2.44 6.66 26.41
N VAL A 333 2.45 7.89 25.97
CA VAL A 333 1.71 8.38 24.81
C VAL A 333 2.55 8.25 23.56
N PHE A 334 2.01 7.61 22.55
CA PHE A 334 2.53 7.62 21.19
C PHE A 334 1.42 8.15 20.30
N HIS A 335 1.65 9.29 19.65
CA HIS A 335 0.62 10.14 19.09
C HIS A 335 -0.41 10.65 20.12
N HIS A 336 -1.23 11.62 19.74
CA HIS A 336 -2.04 12.41 20.68
C HIS A 336 -3.18 11.61 21.32
N ARG A 337 -3.70 10.58 20.64
CA ARG A 337 -4.98 9.95 20.99
C ARG A 337 -4.87 8.75 21.92
N TYR A 338 -3.73 8.10 21.99
CA TYR A 338 -3.62 6.80 22.62
C TYR A 338 -2.53 6.73 23.67
N ASN A 339 -2.84 5.97 24.72
CA ASN A 339 -1.88 5.52 25.73
C ASN A 339 -1.48 4.07 25.43
N TYR A 340 -0.23 3.74 25.70
CA TYR A 340 0.31 2.42 25.41
C TYR A 340 0.85 1.75 26.67
N VAL A 341 0.62 0.45 26.74
CA VAL A 341 1.08 -0.43 27.81
C VAL A 341 1.78 -1.63 27.18
N GLN A 342 2.92 -2.02 27.72
CA GLN A 342 3.63 -3.24 27.32
C GLN A 342 3.43 -4.34 28.35
N LEU A 343 3.18 -5.56 27.87
CA LEU A 343 2.93 -6.76 28.63
C LEU A 343 4.00 -7.81 28.28
N ASP A 344 5.03 -7.94 29.13
CA ASP A 344 6.13 -8.87 28.94
C ASP A 344 5.86 -10.23 29.60
N PHE A 345 5.81 -11.27 28.76
CA PHE A 345 5.66 -12.66 29.18
C PHE A 345 6.77 -13.58 28.64
N SER A 346 7.96 -13.00 28.39
CA SER A 346 9.11 -13.68 27.79
C SER A 346 9.59 -14.89 28.59
N ASP A 347 9.34 -14.93 29.88
CA ASP A 347 9.68 -16.07 30.79
C ASP A 347 8.75 -17.28 30.62
N VAL A 348 7.60 -17.13 29.95
CA VAL A 348 6.71 -18.25 29.65
C VAL A 348 7.25 -18.97 28.40
N LYS A 349 7.83 -20.17 28.66
CA LYS A 349 8.47 -21.00 27.63
C LYS A 349 7.70 -22.28 27.32
N THR A 350 6.68 -22.61 28.11
CA THR A 350 5.89 -23.84 27.95
C THR A 350 5.07 -23.77 26.65
N PRO A 351 5.20 -24.74 25.75
CA PRO A 351 4.37 -24.82 24.57
C PRO A 351 2.87 -24.90 24.91
N GLY A 352 2.05 -24.29 24.10
CA GLY A 352 0.60 -24.28 24.27
C GLY A 352 -0.09 -23.17 23.49
N LEU A 353 -1.40 -23.09 23.62
CA LEU A 353 -2.25 -22.04 23.08
C LEU A 353 -2.58 -21.05 24.21
N TYR A 354 -2.41 -19.78 23.95
CA TYR A 354 -2.56 -18.71 24.94
C TYR A 354 -3.37 -17.55 24.41
N SER A 355 -3.97 -16.76 25.32
CA SER A 355 -4.54 -15.43 25.04
C SER A 355 -4.18 -14.48 26.19
N ILE A 356 -4.33 -13.18 25.96
CA ILE A 356 -4.10 -12.16 26.98
C ILE A 356 -5.41 -11.46 27.30
N GLU A 357 -5.74 -11.38 28.58
CA GLU A 357 -6.88 -10.60 29.10
C GLU A 357 -6.36 -9.32 29.76
N TYR A 358 -6.86 -8.17 29.32
CA TYR A 358 -6.53 -6.86 29.89
C TYR A 358 -7.74 -5.93 29.84
N ASN A 359 -8.06 -5.28 30.96
CA ASN A 359 -9.23 -4.39 31.10
C ASN A 359 -10.57 -5.01 30.62
N GLY A 360 -10.77 -6.31 30.81
CA GLY A 360 -12.00 -7.00 30.38
C GLY A 360 -12.03 -7.37 28.89
N VAL A 361 -11.01 -7.03 28.13
CA VAL A 361 -10.83 -7.42 26.71
C VAL A 361 -9.86 -8.57 26.62
N GLU A 362 -10.12 -9.52 25.74
CA GLU A 362 -9.24 -10.66 25.48
C GLU A 362 -8.70 -10.60 24.04
N SER A 363 -7.39 -10.87 23.89
CA SER A 363 -6.74 -10.96 22.60
C SER A 363 -7.18 -12.17 21.78
N ASN A 364 -6.89 -12.18 20.48
CA ASN A 364 -6.85 -13.45 19.73
C ASN A 364 -5.94 -14.48 20.43
N ALA A 365 -6.26 -15.75 20.27
CA ALA A 365 -5.41 -16.83 20.78
C ALA A 365 -4.18 -17.01 19.88
N PHE A 366 -3.02 -17.27 20.48
CA PHE A 366 -1.75 -17.46 19.81
C PHE A 366 -0.95 -18.63 20.40
N PRO A 367 -0.17 -19.36 19.60
CA PRO A 367 0.68 -20.45 20.10
C PRO A 367 2.00 -19.92 20.69
N ILE A 368 2.52 -20.66 21.66
CA ILE A 368 3.95 -20.69 21.96
C ILE A 368 4.44 -22.06 21.53
N ASP A 369 5.26 -22.12 20.49
CA ASP A 369 5.83 -23.34 19.95
C ASP A 369 7.13 -23.05 19.20
N LYS A 370 8.05 -24.03 19.14
CA LYS A 370 9.35 -23.83 18.47
C LYS A 370 9.24 -23.66 16.95
N ASN A 371 8.16 -24.13 16.34
CA ASN A 371 7.96 -24.20 14.90
C ASN A 371 6.94 -23.15 14.38
N VAL A 372 6.66 -22.09 15.14
CA VAL A 372 5.61 -21.12 14.80
C VAL A 372 5.82 -20.40 13.46
N TYR A 373 7.04 -20.38 12.95
CA TYR A 373 7.39 -19.70 11.70
C TYR A 373 7.54 -20.64 10.49
N ASP A 374 7.59 -21.96 10.69
CA ASP A 374 8.04 -22.92 9.67
C ASP A 374 7.24 -22.88 8.37
N ASP A 375 5.94 -22.59 8.43
CA ASP A 375 5.02 -22.57 7.30
C ASP A 375 4.47 -21.16 6.95
N LYS A 376 4.92 -20.11 7.64
CA LYS A 376 4.32 -18.76 7.48
C LYS A 376 4.71 -18.06 6.16
N TRP A 377 5.72 -18.53 5.50
CA TRP A 377 6.17 -18.04 4.21
C TRP A 377 5.55 -18.81 3.01
N HIS A 378 4.92 -19.98 3.26
CA HIS A 378 4.36 -20.83 2.22
C HIS A 378 3.32 -20.11 1.34
N PRO A 379 2.30 -19.45 1.89
CA PRO A 379 1.28 -18.82 1.04
C PRO A 379 1.85 -17.74 0.10
N SER A 380 2.86 -17.01 0.52
CA SER A 380 3.49 -15.98 -0.32
C SER A 380 4.26 -16.58 -1.49
N MET A 381 4.87 -17.76 -1.30
CA MET A 381 5.55 -18.48 -2.37
C MET A 381 4.57 -19.27 -3.24
N ASP A 382 3.68 -20.04 -2.62
CA ASP A 382 2.84 -21.01 -3.32
C ASP A 382 1.71 -20.34 -4.12
N ILE A 383 1.23 -19.17 -3.71
CA ILE A 383 0.02 -18.54 -4.25
C ILE A 383 0.27 -17.12 -4.75
N SER A 384 0.71 -16.21 -3.87
CA SER A 384 0.78 -14.78 -4.23
C SER A 384 1.66 -14.51 -5.46
N LEU A 385 2.83 -15.12 -5.55
CA LEU A 385 3.72 -14.95 -6.70
C LEU A 385 3.19 -15.61 -7.98
N VAL A 386 2.54 -16.76 -7.85
CA VAL A 386 2.00 -17.50 -9.02
C VAL A 386 0.81 -16.78 -9.62
N VAL A 387 -0.11 -16.33 -8.77
CA VAL A 387 -1.34 -15.65 -9.20
C VAL A 387 -1.05 -14.35 -9.97
N ASN A 388 0.09 -13.72 -9.72
CA ASN A 388 0.50 -12.51 -10.43
C ASN A 388 1.39 -12.77 -11.65
N MET A 389 1.63 -14.03 -12.08
CA MET A 389 2.40 -14.31 -13.29
C MET A 389 1.68 -13.79 -14.53
N ASP A 390 2.37 -12.98 -15.33
CA ASP A 390 1.87 -12.50 -16.61
C ASP A 390 2.17 -13.50 -17.74
N HIS A 391 1.43 -13.42 -18.85
CA HIS A 391 1.53 -14.27 -20.05
C HIS A 391 1.29 -15.77 -19.79
N MET A 392 0.75 -16.12 -18.63
CA MET A 392 0.52 -17.51 -18.22
C MET A 392 -0.97 -17.73 -17.95
N GLU A 393 -1.44 -18.96 -18.18
CA GLU A 393 -2.69 -19.44 -17.59
C GLU A 393 -2.38 -19.99 -16.21
N VAL A 394 -3.08 -19.50 -15.17
CA VAL A 394 -2.84 -19.91 -13.77
C VAL A 394 -4.09 -20.58 -13.21
N ASN A 395 -3.94 -21.85 -12.84
CA ASN A 395 -4.99 -22.69 -12.28
C ASN A 395 -4.71 -23.10 -10.84
N GLU A 396 -5.77 -23.42 -10.12
CA GLU A 396 -5.73 -24.02 -8.79
C GLU A 396 -6.95 -24.91 -8.60
N ALA A 397 -6.79 -26.22 -8.58
CA ALA A 397 -7.84 -27.19 -8.32
C ALA A 397 -9.14 -26.95 -9.11
N TYR A 398 -10.09 -26.20 -8.54
CA TYR A 398 -11.40 -25.90 -9.15
C TYR A 398 -11.48 -24.50 -9.74
N ARG A 399 -10.39 -23.73 -9.71
CA ARG A 399 -10.36 -22.32 -10.04
C ARG A 399 -9.36 -22.04 -11.14
N VAL A 400 -9.75 -21.20 -12.07
CA VAL A 400 -8.83 -20.48 -12.95
C VAL A 400 -8.66 -19.09 -12.35
N TRP A 401 -7.44 -18.73 -11.96
CA TRP A 401 -7.14 -17.40 -11.47
C TRP A 401 -7.19 -16.39 -12.61
N HIS A 402 -6.53 -16.69 -13.72
CA HIS A 402 -6.63 -15.95 -14.97
C HIS A 402 -6.14 -16.79 -16.16
N GLY A 403 -6.55 -16.41 -17.36
CA GLY A 403 -6.09 -16.99 -18.62
C GLY A 403 -4.77 -16.36 -19.10
N ARG A 404 -4.34 -16.75 -20.29
CA ARG A 404 -3.16 -16.20 -20.96
C ARG A 404 -3.49 -14.81 -21.49
N ALA A 405 -3.09 -13.79 -20.76
CA ALA A 405 -3.29 -12.40 -21.14
C ALA A 405 -2.10 -11.83 -21.91
N ASN A 406 -2.31 -10.72 -22.58
CA ASN A 406 -1.27 -9.86 -23.17
C ASN A 406 -0.34 -10.60 -24.15
N MET A 407 -0.87 -11.59 -24.88
CA MET A 407 -0.11 -12.37 -25.86
C MET A 407 0.25 -11.56 -27.13
N ASP A 408 -0.28 -10.36 -27.24
CA ASP A 408 -0.04 -9.33 -28.26
C ASP A 408 1.03 -8.29 -27.85
N ASP A 409 1.55 -8.40 -26.62
CA ASP A 409 2.60 -7.50 -26.10
C ASP A 409 3.82 -7.40 -27.04
N ALA A 410 4.28 -6.20 -27.29
CA ALA A 410 3.76 -4.91 -26.88
C ALA A 410 4.04 -3.89 -28.00
N LEU A 411 3.42 -2.73 -27.96
CA LEU A 411 3.69 -1.64 -28.89
C LEU A 411 4.66 -0.63 -28.31
N GLN A 412 5.54 -0.06 -29.17
CA GLN A 412 6.30 1.13 -28.80
C GLN A 412 5.32 2.28 -28.50
N ALA A 413 5.36 2.82 -27.29
CA ALA A 413 4.45 3.89 -26.90
C ALA A 413 4.54 5.11 -27.82
N PRO A 414 3.43 5.82 -28.08
CA PRO A 414 3.43 7.10 -28.76
C PRO A 414 4.27 8.16 -28.03
N LEU A 415 4.90 9.07 -28.81
CA LEU A 415 5.69 10.15 -28.22
C LEU A 415 4.83 11.08 -27.35
N ASN A 416 5.42 11.57 -26.28
CA ASN A 416 4.82 12.52 -25.33
C ASN A 416 3.53 12.02 -24.65
N ILE A 417 3.21 10.74 -24.73
CA ILE A 417 2.10 10.17 -23.99
C ILE A 417 2.45 10.08 -22.49
N ARG A 418 1.45 10.27 -21.67
CA ARG A 418 1.50 9.98 -20.24
C ARG A 418 0.41 8.97 -19.92
N LEU A 419 0.79 7.87 -19.34
CA LEU A 419 -0.16 6.89 -18.78
C LEU A 419 -0.77 7.42 -17.48
N HIS A 420 -1.89 6.85 -17.08
CA HIS A 420 -2.64 7.24 -15.89
C HIS A 420 -1.82 7.11 -14.59
N ASP A 421 -0.98 6.08 -14.49
CA ASP A 421 -0.08 5.82 -13.38
C ASP A 421 1.17 6.73 -13.32
N GLY A 422 1.24 7.71 -14.25
CA GLY A 422 2.28 8.74 -14.30
C GLY A 422 3.49 8.39 -15.14
N TYR A 423 3.59 7.23 -15.75
CA TYR A 423 4.65 6.91 -16.71
C TYR A 423 4.54 7.77 -17.96
N THR A 424 5.67 8.30 -18.40
CA THR A 424 5.73 9.22 -19.56
C THR A 424 6.71 8.75 -20.61
N MET A 425 6.31 8.81 -21.88
CA MET A 425 7.18 8.41 -22.99
C MET A 425 8.27 9.45 -23.28
N GLY A 426 8.00 10.71 -23.28
CA GLY A 426 8.95 11.73 -23.71
C GLY A 426 8.92 11.91 -25.25
N ASN A 427 9.89 12.67 -25.76
CA ASN A 427 9.93 13.10 -27.17
C ASN A 427 10.74 12.16 -28.09
N GLU A 428 11.29 11.09 -27.56
CA GLU A 428 12.09 10.09 -28.29
C GLU A 428 11.75 8.68 -27.82
N THR A 429 11.78 7.71 -28.73
CA THR A 429 11.50 6.32 -28.38
C THR A 429 12.66 5.62 -27.67
N ASN A 430 13.91 6.10 -27.85
CA ASN A 430 15.14 5.48 -27.38
C ASN A 430 15.37 4.03 -27.86
N THR A 431 14.57 3.57 -28.84
CA THR A 431 14.64 2.24 -29.46
C THR A 431 14.70 2.39 -30.98
N LYS A 432 14.86 1.29 -31.69
CA LYS A 432 14.77 1.24 -33.17
C LYS A 432 13.35 1.25 -33.71
N TYR A 433 12.35 1.10 -32.84
CA TYR A 433 10.94 0.98 -33.22
C TYR A 433 10.26 2.33 -33.31
N ALA A 434 9.43 2.50 -34.31
CA ALA A 434 8.58 3.67 -34.45
C ALA A 434 7.41 3.64 -33.44
N PRO A 435 6.80 4.80 -33.12
CA PRO A 435 5.56 4.83 -32.31
C PRO A 435 4.48 3.93 -32.92
N LEU A 436 3.80 3.15 -32.08
CA LEU A 436 2.81 2.12 -32.42
C LEU A 436 3.36 0.93 -33.23
N GLU A 437 4.68 0.81 -33.40
CA GLU A 437 5.28 -0.39 -33.96
C GLU A 437 5.35 -1.48 -32.90
N HIS A 438 4.90 -2.69 -33.27
CA HIS A 438 4.98 -3.86 -32.41
C HIS A 438 6.43 -4.29 -32.16
N ILE A 439 6.82 -4.46 -30.91
CA ILE A 439 8.11 -4.96 -30.46
C ILE A 439 7.96 -6.46 -30.23
N PRO A 440 8.54 -7.32 -31.08
CA PRO A 440 8.34 -8.76 -30.97
C PRO A 440 9.01 -9.36 -29.73
N GLY A 441 8.44 -10.46 -29.22
CA GLY A 441 9.06 -11.32 -28.21
C GLY A 441 8.93 -10.82 -26.78
N LEU A 442 8.07 -9.83 -26.51
CA LEU A 442 7.83 -9.32 -25.16
C LEU A 442 6.71 -10.06 -24.42
N ALA A 443 5.84 -10.78 -25.12
CA ALA A 443 4.77 -11.59 -24.51
C ALA A 443 5.33 -12.85 -23.85
N ILE A 444 6.17 -12.69 -22.84
CA ILE A 444 6.84 -13.80 -22.13
C ILE A 444 7.27 -13.40 -20.72
N GLY A 445 7.00 -14.27 -19.76
CA GLY A 445 7.49 -14.12 -18.38
C GLY A 445 7.01 -12.86 -17.70
N GLY A 446 7.63 -12.52 -16.55
CA GLY A 446 7.25 -11.37 -15.77
C GLY A 446 6.00 -11.58 -14.91
N TRP A 447 5.63 -10.52 -14.20
CA TRP A 447 4.45 -10.49 -13.32
C TRP A 447 3.73 -9.17 -13.48
N TYR A 448 2.44 -9.17 -13.22
CA TYR A 448 1.73 -7.95 -12.85
C TYR A 448 2.35 -7.39 -11.58
N ASP A 449 2.66 -6.09 -11.58
CA ASP A 449 3.31 -5.45 -10.43
C ASP A 449 2.42 -5.50 -9.18
N ALA A 450 1.17 -5.17 -9.35
CA ALA A 450 0.18 -5.09 -8.29
C ALA A 450 -1.25 -5.36 -8.85
N GLY A 451 -2.17 -4.40 -8.69
CA GLY A 451 -3.57 -4.56 -9.04
C GLY A 451 -4.00 -3.98 -10.38
N ASP A 452 -3.10 -3.58 -11.24
CA ASP A 452 -3.40 -2.83 -12.47
C ASP A 452 -2.95 -3.50 -13.78
N PHE A 453 -2.55 -4.76 -13.70
CA PHE A 453 -2.19 -5.60 -14.86
C PHE A 453 -1.10 -5.00 -15.75
N ASP A 454 -0.22 -4.18 -15.19
CA ASP A 454 0.98 -3.72 -15.87
C ASP A 454 2.23 -4.50 -15.45
N ILE A 455 3.26 -4.42 -16.25
CA ILE A 455 4.63 -4.84 -15.88
C ILE A 455 5.41 -3.59 -15.51
N GLN A 456 5.52 -3.29 -14.22
CA GLN A 456 6.54 -2.37 -13.76
C GLN A 456 7.89 -3.07 -13.80
N SER A 457 8.68 -2.79 -14.78
CA SER A 457 9.90 -3.58 -15.03
C SER A 457 10.89 -3.53 -13.87
N ASN A 458 10.92 -2.44 -13.09
CA ASN A 458 11.76 -2.36 -11.89
C ASN A 458 11.30 -3.36 -10.80
N SER A 459 10.01 -3.58 -10.66
CA SER A 459 9.47 -4.58 -9.71
C SER A 459 9.84 -5.99 -10.15
N VAL A 460 9.75 -6.31 -11.46
CA VAL A 460 10.19 -7.60 -11.99
C VAL A 460 11.69 -7.82 -11.75
N VAL A 461 12.52 -6.81 -12.03
CA VAL A 461 13.98 -6.85 -11.79
C VAL A 461 14.28 -7.09 -10.30
N THR A 462 13.61 -6.37 -9.41
CA THR A 462 13.86 -6.47 -7.96
C THR A 462 13.35 -7.79 -7.40
N THR A 463 12.17 -8.25 -7.80
CA THR A 463 11.61 -9.55 -7.39
C THR A 463 12.53 -10.71 -7.82
N THR A 464 13.00 -10.71 -9.07
CA THR A 464 13.96 -11.71 -9.57
C THR A 464 15.27 -11.70 -8.77
N GLN A 465 15.78 -10.52 -8.44
CA GLN A 465 16.98 -10.36 -7.63
C GLN A 465 16.79 -10.94 -6.21
N ASP A 466 15.70 -10.58 -5.54
CA ASP A 466 15.43 -11.01 -4.17
C ASP A 466 15.20 -12.54 -4.11
N LEU A 467 14.52 -13.13 -5.09
CA LEU A 467 14.39 -14.58 -5.25
C LEU A 467 15.76 -15.27 -5.45
N ALA A 468 16.65 -14.67 -6.23
CA ALA A 468 18.00 -15.19 -6.43
C ALA A 468 18.84 -15.07 -5.14
N TYR A 469 18.69 -14.01 -4.36
CA TYR A 469 19.32 -13.86 -3.05
C TYR A 469 18.78 -14.88 -2.04
N MET A 470 17.50 -15.11 -2.05
CA MET A 470 16.83 -16.14 -1.24
C MET A 470 17.39 -17.53 -1.56
N TRP A 471 17.51 -17.89 -2.83
CA TRP A 471 18.13 -19.15 -3.26
C TRP A 471 19.56 -19.30 -2.75
N ARG A 472 20.37 -18.27 -2.94
CA ARG A 472 21.78 -18.28 -2.50
C ARG A 472 21.94 -18.39 -0.98
N THR A 473 21.01 -17.80 -0.21
CA THR A 473 21.12 -17.67 1.26
C THR A 473 20.50 -18.86 1.99
N PHE A 474 19.35 -19.32 1.55
CA PHE A 474 18.51 -20.30 2.26
C PHE A 474 18.24 -21.58 1.47
N ARG A 475 18.33 -21.50 0.14
CA ARG A 475 18.08 -22.61 -0.79
C ARG A 475 16.75 -23.31 -0.50
N PRO A 476 15.61 -22.60 -0.61
CA PRO A 476 14.31 -23.20 -0.35
C PRO A 476 13.96 -24.21 -1.47
N GLU A 477 13.95 -25.50 -1.11
CA GLU A 477 13.68 -26.61 -2.03
C GLU A 477 12.18 -26.97 -2.11
N ARG A 478 11.29 -26.01 -1.71
CA ARG A 478 9.85 -26.19 -1.80
C ARG A 478 9.42 -26.24 -3.26
N ASP A 479 8.64 -27.27 -3.59
CA ASP A 479 8.06 -27.55 -4.90
C ASP A 479 6.59 -27.87 -4.69
N GLN A 480 5.71 -26.93 -5.06
CA GLN A 480 4.27 -27.02 -4.90
C GLN A 480 3.52 -26.55 -6.13
N THR A 481 4.20 -26.09 -7.17
CA THR A 481 3.57 -25.50 -8.34
C THR A 481 4.23 -26.02 -9.63
N LEU A 482 3.41 -26.64 -10.49
CA LEU A 482 3.85 -26.93 -11.84
C LEU A 482 3.88 -25.63 -12.65
N ILE A 483 5.03 -25.31 -13.26
CA ILE A 483 5.18 -24.15 -14.14
C ILE A 483 5.81 -24.59 -15.47
N ASP A 484 5.00 -24.61 -16.52
CA ASP A 484 5.45 -24.93 -17.88
C ASP A 484 5.53 -23.67 -18.74
N HIS A 485 6.72 -23.11 -18.84
CA HIS A 485 7.01 -21.92 -19.65
C HIS A 485 6.87 -22.16 -21.18
N LYS A 486 6.77 -23.41 -21.64
CA LYS A 486 6.57 -23.72 -23.07
C LYS A 486 5.09 -23.68 -23.45
N THR A 487 4.26 -24.20 -22.57
CA THR A 487 2.80 -24.19 -22.78
C THR A 487 2.13 -22.99 -22.14
N LEU A 488 2.89 -22.15 -21.40
CA LEU A 488 2.41 -20.96 -20.69
C LEU A 488 1.29 -21.31 -19.69
N TYR A 489 1.58 -22.27 -18.82
CA TYR A 489 0.62 -22.86 -17.91
C TYR A 489 1.24 -23.06 -16.53
N ALA A 490 0.50 -22.67 -15.50
CA ALA A 490 0.84 -22.94 -14.10
C ALA A 490 -0.33 -23.60 -13.38
N ASP A 491 -0.03 -24.57 -12.49
CA ASP A 491 -1.05 -25.27 -11.71
C ASP A 491 -0.57 -25.38 -10.24
N ILE A 492 -1.28 -24.66 -9.39
CA ILE A 492 -0.96 -24.56 -7.97
C ILE A 492 -1.33 -25.87 -7.28
N HIS A 493 -0.54 -26.29 -6.31
CA HIS A 493 -0.59 -27.56 -5.57
C HIS A 493 -0.23 -28.80 -6.40
N VAL A 494 0.48 -28.62 -7.51
CA VAL A 494 0.98 -29.71 -8.35
C VAL A 494 2.51 -29.65 -8.44
N PRO A 495 3.26 -30.38 -7.60
CA PRO A 495 4.72 -30.39 -7.66
C PRO A 495 5.21 -31.02 -8.97
N ASP A 496 6.28 -30.49 -9.56
CA ASP A 496 6.85 -30.93 -10.84
C ASP A 496 8.32 -31.39 -10.79
N GLY A 497 8.93 -31.36 -9.61
CA GLY A 497 10.31 -31.78 -9.36
C GLY A 497 11.32 -30.65 -9.48
N ILE A 498 10.90 -29.41 -9.67
CA ILE A 498 11.77 -28.23 -9.70
C ILE A 498 11.35 -27.30 -8.56
N PRO A 499 12.28 -26.80 -7.74
CA PRO A 499 11.92 -25.85 -6.69
C PRO A 499 11.23 -24.61 -7.25
N ASP A 500 10.09 -24.23 -6.68
CA ASP A 500 9.28 -23.08 -7.12
C ASP A 500 10.11 -21.78 -7.19
N ASN A 501 10.99 -21.57 -6.21
CA ASN A 501 11.87 -20.40 -6.19
C ASN A 501 12.72 -20.28 -7.47
N VAL A 502 13.21 -21.41 -7.99
CA VAL A 502 14.03 -21.41 -9.23
C VAL A 502 13.17 -21.14 -10.46
N GLN A 503 11.94 -21.67 -10.48
CA GLN A 503 10.97 -21.41 -11.54
C GLN A 503 10.52 -19.94 -11.56
N TYR A 504 10.38 -19.31 -10.41
CA TYR A 504 10.10 -17.86 -10.33
C TYR A 504 11.30 -17.04 -10.80
N ILE A 505 12.52 -17.41 -10.47
CA ILE A 505 13.72 -16.78 -11.06
C ILE A 505 13.69 -16.91 -12.59
N MET A 506 13.30 -18.07 -13.12
CA MET A 506 13.12 -18.29 -14.55
C MET A 506 12.07 -17.35 -15.13
N GLN A 507 10.90 -17.25 -14.51
CA GLN A 507 9.78 -16.37 -14.94
C GLN A 507 10.23 -14.92 -15.10
N GLY A 508 10.95 -14.38 -14.11
CA GLY A 508 11.45 -13.00 -14.19
C GLY A 508 12.54 -12.81 -15.22
N THR A 509 13.49 -13.75 -15.31
CA THR A 509 14.60 -13.63 -16.26
C THR A 509 14.13 -13.73 -17.71
N LEU A 510 13.09 -14.48 -18.02
CA LEU A 510 12.50 -14.54 -19.36
C LEU A 510 12.08 -13.15 -19.84
N ASN A 511 11.34 -12.40 -19.03
CA ASN A 511 10.89 -11.05 -19.38
C ASN A 511 12.06 -10.06 -19.46
N ILE A 512 12.97 -10.08 -18.50
CA ILE A 512 14.14 -9.19 -18.47
C ILE A 512 15.02 -9.43 -19.71
N ASN A 513 15.33 -10.69 -20.03
CA ASN A 513 16.14 -11.05 -21.19
C ASN A 513 15.46 -10.65 -22.50
N ALA A 514 14.15 -10.87 -22.61
CA ALA A 514 13.38 -10.47 -23.79
C ALA A 514 13.45 -8.95 -24.05
N GLN A 515 13.29 -8.14 -23.02
CA GLN A 515 13.44 -6.70 -23.15
C GLN A 515 14.88 -6.31 -23.54
N VAL A 516 15.89 -6.83 -22.85
CA VAL A 516 17.30 -6.54 -23.13
C VAL A 516 17.68 -6.90 -24.58
N GLU A 517 17.21 -8.02 -25.11
CA GLU A 517 17.53 -8.50 -26.47
C GLU A 517 16.78 -7.72 -27.56
N ASN A 518 15.53 -7.34 -27.34
CA ASN A 518 14.69 -6.70 -28.36
C ASN A 518 14.79 -5.18 -28.36
N ILE A 519 14.95 -4.54 -27.21
CA ILE A 519 15.06 -3.08 -27.10
C ILE A 519 16.42 -2.59 -26.57
N GLY A 520 17.28 -3.48 -26.07
CA GLY A 520 18.64 -3.15 -25.62
C GLY A 520 18.76 -2.73 -24.15
N PHE A 521 17.66 -2.67 -23.41
CA PHE A 521 17.55 -2.33 -21.98
C PHE A 521 16.18 -2.75 -21.45
N VAL A 522 15.95 -2.58 -20.16
CA VAL A 522 14.64 -2.79 -19.55
C VAL A 522 13.86 -1.48 -19.52
N ALA A 523 12.66 -1.47 -20.06
CA ALA A 523 11.76 -0.32 -20.13
C ALA A 523 11.30 0.14 -18.73
N GLY A 524 10.66 1.30 -18.63
CA GLY A 524 10.06 1.77 -17.38
C GLY A 524 8.86 0.92 -16.99
N THR A 525 7.96 0.73 -17.95
CA THR A 525 6.78 -0.12 -17.81
C THR A 525 6.33 -0.67 -19.16
N ILE A 526 5.59 -1.79 -19.12
CA ILE A 526 4.71 -2.26 -20.18
C ILE A 526 3.32 -2.17 -19.58
N GLY A 527 2.56 -1.14 -19.94
CA GLY A 527 1.33 -0.77 -19.25
C GLY A 527 0.15 -0.56 -20.18
N GLN A 528 -1.04 -0.52 -19.59
CA GLN A 528 -2.30 -0.36 -20.30
C GLN A 528 -2.32 0.94 -21.13
N PRO A 529 -2.87 0.91 -22.33
CA PRO A 529 -2.84 2.06 -23.24
C PRO A 529 -3.66 3.25 -22.76
N ASP A 530 -4.74 3.01 -22.04
CA ASP A 530 -5.65 4.04 -21.54
C ASP A 530 -6.47 3.57 -20.32
N MET A 531 -7.23 4.52 -19.76
CA MET A 531 -8.09 4.28 -18.61
C MET A 531 -9.29 3.39 -18.89
N HIS A 532 -9.73 3.28 -20.12
CA HIS A 532 -10.85 2.40 -20.49
C HIS A 532 -10.47 0.93 -20.20
N HIS A 533 -9.28 0.53 -20.63
CA HIS A 533 -8.75 -0.81 -20.35
C HIS A 533 -8.49 -1.03 -18.86
N TYR A 534 -8.01 -0.01 -18.16
CA TYR A 534 -7.77 -0.05 -16.73
C TYR A 534 -9.05 -0.25 -15.89
N HIS A 535 -10.20 0.28 -16.34
CA HIS A 535 -11.45 0.18 -15.59
C HIS A 535 -12.08 -1.21 -15.57
N HIS A 536 -11.82 -2.02 -16.58
CA HIS A 536 -12.41 -3.35 -16.71
C HIS A 536 -11.47 -4.43 -16.13
N LEU A 537 -11.08 -4.25 -14.88
CA LEU A 537 -10.16 -5.13 -14.16
C LEU A 537 -10.85 -6.42 -13.70
N GLY A 538 -11.12 -7.30 -14.65
CA GLY A 538 -11.58 -8.65 -14.39
C GLY A 538 -10.45 -9.67 -14.50
N ASP A 539 -10.65 -10.68 -15.33
CA ASP A 539 -9.56 -11.48 -15.86
C ASP A 539 -8.76 -10.61 -16.85
N ALA A 540 -7.45 -10.51 -16.65
CA ALA A 540 -6.58 -9.73 -17.54
C ALA A 540 -6.70 -10.13 -19.01
N MET A 541 -7.04 -11.39 -19.29
CA MET A 541 -7.34 -11.89 -20.63
C MET A 541 -8.52 -11.18 -21.30
N THR A 542 -9.43 -10.60 -20.54
CA THR A 542 -10.59 -9.86 -21.08
C THR A 542 -10.24 -8.45 -21.53
N LEU A 543 -9.04 -7.97 -21.22
CA LEU A 543 -8.56 -6.63 -21.58
C LEU A 543 -7.89 -6.59 -22.95
N THR A 544 -7.54 -7.73 -23.52
CA THR A 544 -6.81 -7.86 -24.78
C THR A 544 -7.51 -8.88 -25.69
N ASP A 545 -7.43 -8.67 -27.01
CA ASP A 545 -7.90 -9.65 -28.01
C ASP A 545 -6.81 -10.67 -28.39
N GLY A 546 -5.59 -10.52 -27.89
CA GLY A 546 -4.43 -11.37 -28.18
C GLY A 546 -3.89 -11.24 -29.61
N LEU A 547 -4.29 -10.18 -30.32
CA LEU A 547 -3.89 -9.88 -31.70
C LEU A 547 -3.20 -8.53 -31.76
N ILE A 548 -2.13 -8.42 -32.54
CA ILE A 548 -1.34 -7.20 -32.66
C ILE A 548 -2.19 -6.07 -33.26
N TYR A 549 -2.24 -4.93 -32.57
CA TYR A 549 -2.93 -3.75 -33.06
C TYR A 549 -2.38 -3.24 -34.40
N ASP A 550 -3.25 -2.94 -35.35
CA ASP A 550 -2.93 -2.33 -36.62
C ASP A 550 -3.84 -1.12 -36.86
N PRO A 551 -3.33 0.12 -36.74
CA PRO A 551 -4.14 1.33 -36.88
C PRO A 551 -4.67 1.55 -38.30
N THR A 552 -4.29 0.71 -39.28
CA THR A 552 -4.81 0.76 -40.66
C THR A 552 -6.07 -0.04 -40.86
N LEU A 553 -6.45 -0.86 -39.88
CA LEU A 553 -7.68 -1.64 -39.89
C LEU A 553 -8.82 -0.87 -39.22
N GLU A 554 -10.04 -1.19 -39.63
CA GLU A 554 -11.22 -0.71 -38.89
C GLU A 554 -11.28 -1.42 -37.53
N ARG A 555 -11.86 -0.75 -36.53
CA ARG A 555 -12.01 -1.32 -35.19
C ARG A 555 -12.75 -2.68 -35.29
N TYR A 556 -12.21 -3.71 -34.62
CA TYR A 556 -12.65 -5.11 -34.65
C TYR A 556 -12.44 -5.82 -35.99
N GLU A 557 -11.85 -5.18 -37.02
CA GLU A 557 -11.40 -5.91 -38.21
C GLU A 557 -10.19 -6.78 -37.85
N ILE A 558 -10.25 -8.07 -38.23
CA ILE A 558 -9.16 -9.01 -38.01
C ILE A 558 -8.53 -9.38 -39.35
N ARG A 559 -7.20 -9.29 -39.43
CA ARG A 559 -6.43 -9.68 -40.61
C ARG A 559 -5.18 -10.49 -40.21
N GLY A 560 -5.30 -11.82 -40.24
CA GLY A 560 -4.25 -12.71 -39.79
C GLY A 560 -4.10 -12.67 -38.29
N ASN A 561 -2.91 -12.28 -37.79
CA ASN A 561 -2.62 -12.09 -36.37
C ASN A 561 -2.73 -10.62 -35.93
N ARG A 562 -3.46 -9.77 -36.68
CA ARG A 562 -3.63 -8.35 -36.39
C ARG A 562 -5.10 -7.98 -36.25
N SER A 563 -5.37 -6.97 -35.45
CA SER A 563 -6.69 -6.43 -35.20
C SER A 563 -6.68 -4.90 -35.25
N GLY A 564 -7.83 -4.31 -35.55
CA GLY A 564 -8.04 -2.86 -35.45
C GLY A 564 -8.44 -2.41 -34.05
N THR A 565 -8.41 -3.32 -33.05
CA THR A 565 -8.72 -3.00 -31.63
C THR A 565 -7.47 -2.44 -30.94
N PRO A 566 -7.49 -1.21 -30.37
CA PRO A 566 -6.32 -0.59 -29.76
C PRO A 566 -6.17 -0.96 -28.28
N ASP A 567 -5.92 -2.24 -27.99
CA ASP A 567 -5.86 -2.83 -26.65
C ASP A 567 -4.48 -3.37 -26.26
N ASP A 568 -3.50 -3.34 -27.15
CA ASP A 568 -2.12 -3.74 -26.86
C ASP A 568 -1.47 -2.81 -25.82
N ARG A 569 -0.73 -3.38 -24.86
CA ARG A 569 0.03 -2.60 -23.89
C ARG A 569 1.16 -1.80 -24.55
N TYR A 570 1.50 -0.66 -23.95
CA TYR A 570 2.55 0.25 -24.40
C TYR A 570 3.86 0.05 -23.64
N VAL A 571 4.96 -0.05 -24.37
CA VAL A 571 6.32 -0.02 -23.81
C VAL A 571 6.78 1.42 -23.62
N ILE A 572 6.96 1.86 -22.38
CA ILE A 572 7.44 3.19 -22.04
C ILE A 572 8.96 3.20 -21.90
N THR A 573 9.63 3.81 -22.86
CA THR A 573 11.10 3.85 -22.98
C THR A 573 11.71 5.23 -22.83
N GLY A 574 10.89 6.26 -22.60
CA GLY A 574 11.29 7.68 -22.66
C GLY A 574 12.28 8.13 -21.58
N ARG A 575 12.45 7.39 -20.48
CA ARG A 575 13.37 7.71 -19.40
C ARG A 575 14.59 6.80 -19.34
N PHE A 576 14.97 6.22 -20.45
CA PHE A 576 16.18 5.39 -20.48
C PHE A 576 17.41 6.17 -19.99
N SER A 577 18.17 5.52 -19.11
CA SER A 577 19.52 5.95 -18.73
C SER A 577 20.42 4.74 -18.48
N PRO A 578 21.72 4.83 -18.76
CA PRO A 578 22.65 3.75 -18.42
C PRO A 578 22.58 3.38 -16.92
N ALA A 579 22.37 4.34 -16.05
CA ALA A 579 22.24 4.09 -14.60
C ALA A 579 21.06 3.16 -14.28
N GLY A 580 19.96 3.23 -15.02
CA GLY A 580 18.79 2.37 -14.85
C GLY A 580 19.06 0.89 -15.19
N THR A 581 20.10 0.58 -15.95
CA THR A 581 20.44 -0.81 -16.30
C THR A 581 21.25 -1.55 -15.22
N MET A 582 21.69 -0.86 -14.17
CA MET A 582 22.48 -1.52 -13.11
C MET A 582 21.69 -2.54 -12.32
N GLY A 583 20.47 -2.24 -11.96
CA GLY A 583 19.55 -3.18 -11.32
C GLY A 583 19.35 -4.43 -12.19
N THR A 584 19.23 -4.25 -13.50
CA THR A 584 19.10 -5.34 -14.47
C THR A 584 20.35 -6.26 -14.44
N ILE A 585 21.55 -5.69 -14.44
CA ILE A 585 22.80 -6.47 -14.36
C ILE A 585 22.85 -7.25 -13.05
N VAL A 586 22.53 -6.59 -11.92
CA VAL A 586 22.47 -7.23 -10.60
C VAL A 586 21.53 -8.42 -10.61
N SER A 587 20.30 -8.25 -11.10
CA SER A 587 19.28 -9.29 -11.13
C SER A 587 19.70 -10.48 -12.00
N LEU A 588 20.12 -10.22 -13.24
CA LEU A 588 20.55 -11.28 -14.16
C LEU A 588 21.78 -12.04 -13.66
N ALA A 589 22.79 -11.33 -13.12
CA ALA A 589 23.99 -11.98 -12.58
C ALA A 589 23.68 -12.79 -11.32
N ALA A 590 22.81 -12.31 -10.44
CA ALA A 590 22.39 -13.03 -9.24
C ALA A 590 21.56 -14.28 -9.57
N ALA A 591 20.76 -14.24 -10.63
CA ALA A 591 19.93 -15.36 -11.10
C ALA A 591 20.75 -16.53 -11.69
N TYR A 592 21.91 -16.24 -12.30
CA TYR A 592 22.70 -17.22 -13.02
C TYR A 592 23.01 -18.52 -12.24
N PRO A 593 23.49 -18.49 -10.98
CA PRO A 593 23.82 -19.72 -10.25
C PRO A 593 22.62 -20.64 -10.01
N ALA A 594 21.44 -20.07 -9.73
CA ALA A 594 20.22 -20.84 -9.50
C ALA A 594 19.73 -21.48 -10.81
N LEU A 595 19.67 -20.71 -11.89
CA LEU A 595 19.24 -21.20 -13.21
C LEU A 595 20.19 -22.26 -13.77
N LYS A 596 21.50 -22.13 -13.54
CA LYS A 596 22.50 -23.07 -14.07
C LYS A 596 22.24 -24.51 -13.63
N GLU A 597 21.65 -24.72 -12.45
CA GLU A 597 21.39 -26.06 -11.92
C GLU A 597 20.20 -26.74 -12.65
N TYR A 598 19.20 -25.97 -13.06
CA TYR A 598 17.92 -26.48 -13.56
C TYR A 598 17.63 -26.09 -15.01
N PHE A 599 18.07 -24.90 -15.44
CA PHE A 599 17.82 -24.30 -16.76
C PHE A 599 19.13 -23.77 -17.39
N PRO A 600 20.09 -24.63 -17.73
CA PRO A 600 21.44 -24.20 -18.12
C PRO A 600 21.49 -23.32 -19.37
N GLU A 601 20.60 -23.54 -20.34
CA GLU A 601 20.52 -22.70 -21.56
C GLU A 601 20.09 -21.26 -21.23
N GLU A 602 19.06 -21.10 -20.41
CA GLU A 602 18.60 -19.79 -19.98
C GLU A 602 19.62 -19.12 -19.05
N ALA A 603 20.33 -19.90 -18.23
CA ALA A 603 21.40 -19.36 -17.39
C ALA A 603 22.49 -18.71 -18.25
N GLU A 604 22.98 -19.39 -19.28
CA GLU A 604 24.02 -18.85 -20.17
C GLU A 604 23.52 -17.60 -20.93
N ARG A 605 22.26 -17.61 -21.38
CA ARG A 605 21.59 -16.44 -21.98
C ARG A 605 21.58 -15.27 -21.01
N THR A 606 21.17 -15.52 -19.78
CA THR A 606 21.04 -14.52 -18.68
C THR A 606 22.40 -13.91 -18.35
N LEU A 607 23.44 -14.73 -18.16
CA LEU A 607 24.79 -14.23 -17.89
C LEU A 607 25.36 -13.43 -19.07
N LYS A 608 25.16 -13.90 -20.31
CA LYS A 608 25.56 -13.20 -21.52
C LYS A 608 24.96 -11.79 -21.58
N ASN A 609 23.65 -11.65 -21.29
CA ASN A 609 22.99 -10.36 -21.30
C ASN A 609 23.50 -9.43 -20.18
N ALA A 610 23.75 -9.95 -18.97
CA ALA A 610 24.36 -9.19 -17.89
C ALA A 610 25.75 -8.64 -18.27
N LEU A 611 26.61 -9.50 -18.84
CA LEU A 611 27.95 -9.11 -19.28
C LEU A 611 27.88 -8.10 -20.44
N MET A 612 27.00 -8.32 -21.42
CA MET A 612 26.82 -7.40 -22.55
C MET A 612 26.41 -6.00 -22.06
N LEU A 613 25.49 -5.89 -21.09
CA LEU A 613 25.08 -4.60 -20.52
C LEU A 613 26.24 -3.94 -19.74
N TRP A 614 27.02 -4.72 -19.00
CA TRP A 614 28.19 -4.21 -18.29
C TRP A 614 29.23 -3.66 -19.27
N ASP A 615 29.61 -4.44 -20.29
CA ASP A 615 30.60 -4.03 -21.27
C ASP A 615 30.16 -2.79 -22.07
N LYS A 616 28.89 -2.74 -22.44
CA LYS A 616 28.33 -1.64 -23.23
C LYS A 616 28.31 -0.31 -22.47
N TYR A 617 27.99 -0.33 -21.18
CA TYR A 617 27.68 0.91 -20.46
C TYR A 617 28.70 1.26 -19.37
N PHE A 618 29.47 0.32 -18.83
CA PHE A 618 30.19 0.51 -17.58
C PHE A 618 31.67 0.13 -17.57
N GLU A 619 32.12 -0.75 -18.43
CA GLU A 619 33.50 -1.28 -18.40
C GLU A 619 34.58 -0.20 -18.60
N ALA A 620 34.33 0.77 -19.48
CA ALA A 620 35.30 1.81 -19.83
C ALA A 620 35.58 2.84 -18.71
N ALA A 621 34.78 2.87 -17.67
CA ALA A 621 34.90 3.85 -16.60
C ALA A 621 35.50 3.24 -15.33
N ALA A 622 36.64 3.76 -14.84
CA ALA A 622 37.25 3.34 -13.60
C ALA A 622 36.33 3.51 -12.38
N PRO A 623 36.46 2.67 -11.33
CA PRO A 623 35.66 2.81 -10.12
C PRO A 623 35.92 4.16 -9.44
N ASN A 624 34.86 4.83 -8.99
CA ASN A 624 34.94 6.13 -8.35
C ASN A 624 34.20 6.14 -7.01
N ALA A 625 34.95 6.10 -5.93
CA ALA A 625 34.42 6.13 -4.56
C ALA A 625 33.83 7.49 -4.13
N ASN A 626 34.07 8.55 -4.89
CA ASN A 626 33.52 9.87 -4.60
C ASN A 626 32.17 10.07 -5.31
N ALA A 627 31.09 9.86 -4.59
CA ALA A 627 29.72 9.99 -5.08
C ALA A 627 29.42 11.36 -5.71
N ASN A 628 30.02 12.44 -5.20
CA ASN A 628 29.80 13.79 -5.71
C ASN A 628 30.47 14.05 -7.07
N ALA A 629 31.54 13.31 -7.36
CA ALA A 629 32.25 13.41 -8.62
C ALA A 629 31.75 12.40 -9.68
N ASN A 630 30.93 11.42 -9.26
CA ASN A 630 30.41 10.39 -10.14
C ASN A 630 29.06 10.84 -10.75
N PRO A 631 28.93 10.93 -12.10
CA PRO A 631 27.66 11.26 -12.74
C PRO A 631 26.51 10.33 -12.33
N PHE A 632 26.82 9.04 -12.13
CA PHE A 632 25.82 8.05 -11.69
C PHE A 632 25.44 8.22 -10.21
N GLY A 633 26.38 8.58 -9.34
CA GLY A 633 26.12 8.79 -7.90
C GLY A 633 25.22 9.98 -7.61
N ARG A 634 25.26 11.03 -8.46
CA ARG A 634 24.35 12.19 -8.31
C ARG A 634 22.91 11.84 -8.64
N MET A 635 22.68 10.98 -9.61
CA MET A 635 21.32 10.55 -9.99
C MET A 635 20.65 9.70 -8.92
N MET A 636 21.44 8.98 -8.10
CA MET A 636 20.95 8.05 -7.07
C MET A 636 20.98 8.61 -5.64
N GLY A 637 21.01 9.92 -5.48
CA GLY A 637 20.93 10.54 -4.14
C GLY A 637 22.19 10.46 -3.28
N GLY A 638 23.37 10.23 -3.86
CA GLY A 638 24.66 10.39 -3.17
C GLY A 638 25.18 9.16 -2.42
N GLY A 639 24.71 7.96 -2.72
CA GLY A 639 25.05 6.71 -2.01
C GLY A 639 26.37 6.01 -2.38
N GLY A 640 27.18 6.51 -3.31
CA GLY A 640 28.38 5.84 -3.80
C GLY A 640 28.30 5.51 -5.30
N ASP A 641 29.21 4.65 -5.81
CA ASP A 641 29.15 4.19 -7.20
C ASP A 641 28.14 3.04 -7.31
N PRO A 642 27.01 3.22 -7.99
CA PRO A 642 25.95 2.20 -8.08
C PRO A 642 26.37 0.95 -8.85
N ARG A 643 27.47 0.99 -9.63
CA ARG A 643 28.04 -0.18 -10.32
C ARG A 643 28.65 -1.20 -9.36
N MET A 644 28.90 -0.79 -8.10
CA MET A 644 29.47 -1.66 -7.08
C MET A 644 28.68 -2.96 -6.92
N GLN A 645 27.37 -2.88 -6.77
CA GLN A 645 26.54 -4.07 -6.59
C GLN A 645 26.52 -4.97 -7.83
N ALA A 646 26.49 -4.37 -9.02
CA ALA A 646 26.59 -5.12 -10.28
C ALA A 646 27.92 -5.87 -10.39
N ALA A 647 29.04 -5.24 -10.03
CA ALA A 647 30.34 -5.90 -10.02
C ALA A 647 30.43 -7.03 -8.98
N ILE A 648 29.80 -6.88 -7.80
CA ILE A 648 29.72 -7.95 -6.78
C ILE A 648 29.00 -9.17 -7.37
N GLU A 649 27.82 -8.97 -7.98
CA GLU A 649 27.03 -10.08 -8.52
C GLU A 649 27.72 -10.74 -9.73
N LEU A 650 28.32 -9.95 -10.61
CA LEU A 650 29.11 -10.49 -11.71
C LEU A 650 30.33 -11.30 -11.23
N TRP A 651 30.96 -10.87 -10.13
CA TRP A 651 32.01 -11.66 -9.50
C TRP A 651 31.48 -13.00 -8.93
N PHE A 652 30.35 -13.00 -8.26
CA PHE A 652 29.71 -14.23 -7.77
C PHE A 652 29.32 -15.16 -8.92
N ALA A 653 28.86 -14.62 -10.05
CA ALA A 653 28.43 -15.40 -11.20
C ALA A 653 29.61 -16.00 -11.98
N THR A 654 30.72 -15.25 -12.14
CA THR A 654 31.82 -15.60 -13.04
C THR A 654 33.11 -16.05 -12.34
N GLY A 655 33.34 -15.61 -11.12
CA GLY A 655 34.62 -15.73 -10.44
C GLY A 655 35.73 -14.84 -11.02
N ASP A 656 35.44 -13.96 -12.00
CA ASP A 656 36.43 -13.12 -12.66
C ASP A 656 36.97 -12.05 -11.72
N GLN A 657 38.30 -12.06 -11.52
CA GLN A 657 39.00 -11.16 -10.61
C GLN A 657 38.80 -9.67 -10.96
N LYS A 658 38.57 -9.34 -12.25
CA LYS A 658 38.35 -7.95 -12.68
C LYS A 658 37.20 -7.28 -11.92
N PHE A 659 36.13 -8.01 -11.64
CA PHE A 659 35.01 -7.48 -10.91
C PHE A 659 35.31 -7.27 -9.42
N LYS A 660 36.08 -8.20 -8.82
CA LYS A 660 36.52 -8.06 -7.42
C LYS A 660 37.45 -6.85 -7.26
N ASP A 661 38.37 -6.65 -8.19
CA ASP A 661 39.26 -5.48 -8.20
C ASP A 661 38.46 -4.19 -8.39
N PHE A 662 37.33 -4.22 -9.14
CA PHE A 662 36.48 -3.08 -9.34
C PHE A 662 35.70 -2.70 -8.07
N PHE A 663 35.01 -3.66 -7.43
CA PHE A 663 34.13 -3.35 -6.29
C PHE A 663 34.90 -3.15 -4.98
N THR A 664 36.05 -3.76 -4.76
CA THR A 664 36.77 -3.72 -3.48
C THR A 664 36.97 -2.29 -2.97
N PRO A 665 37.57 -1.35 -3.74
CA PRO A 665 37.77 0.00 -3.26
C PRO A 665 36.45 0.75 -2.99
N LEU A 666 35.38 0.40 -3.68
CA LEU A 666 34.07 1.02 -3.51
C LEU A 666 33.40 0.57 -2.20
N VAL A 667 33.46 -0.73 -1.89
CA VAL A 667 32.92 -1.27 -0.63
C VAL A 667 33.75 -0.75 0.56
N GLU A 668 35.09 -0.70 0.44
CA GLU A 668 35.97 -0.13 1.48
C GLU A 668 35.65 1.34 1.74
N ALA A 669 35.34 2.12 0.71
CA ALA A 669 34.99 3.53 0.84
C ALA A 669 33.64 3.73 1.59
N GLN A 670 32.71 2.79 1.50
CA GLN A 670 31.46 2.83 2.25
C GLN A 670 31.64 2.63 3.76
N LEU A 671 32.74 1.99 4.18
CA LEU A 671 33.06 1.77 5.59
C LEU A 671 33.63 3.02 6.29
N ASN A 672 33.91 4.08 5.56
CA ASN A 672 34.36 5.32 6.18
C ASN A 672 33.17 6.04 6.87
N PRO A 673 33.36 6.50 8.11
CA PRO A 673 32.30 7.19 8.84
C PRO A 673 31.80 8.40 8.04
N ARG A 674 30.49 8.44 7.75
CA ARG A 674 29.81 9.66 7.29
C ARG A 674 29.23 10.37 8.51
N PRO A 675 29.12 11.73 8.51
CA PRO A 675 28.33 12.40 9.53
C PRO A 675 26.95 11.74 9.59
N ALA A 676 26.56 11.30 10.78
CA ALA A 676 25.25 10.68 10.99
C ALA A 676 24.18 11.70 10.55
N GLN A 677 23.47 11.40 9.46
CA GLN A 677 22.19 12.02 9.22
C GLN A 677 21.24 11.41 10.25
N ALA A 678 20.61 12.26 11.04
CA ALA A 678 19.55 11.80 11.94
C ALA A 678 18.54 10.97 11.12
N PRO A 679 18.12 9.80 11.61
CA PRO A 679 17.06 9.05 10.95
C PRO A 679 15.82 9.94 10.91
N THR A 680 15.44 10.38 9.75
CA THR A 680 14.19 11.12 9.58
C THR A 680 13.10 10.11 9.26
N LEU A 681 12.12 10.00 10.14
CA LEU A 681 10.85 9.26 9.95
C LEU A 681 10.07 9.71 8.69
N GLN A 682 10.52 10.74 8.00
CA GLN A 682 9.79 11.41 6.92
C GLN A 682 9.77 10.66 5.58
N ASN A 683 10.56 9.60 5.40
CA ASN A 683 10.55 8.83 4.15
C ASN A 683 10.43 7.33 4.44
N GLY A 684 9.21 6.84 4.53
CA GLY A 684 8.86 5.47 4.90
C GLY A 684 9.43 4.34 4.05
N ARG A 685 10.24 4.64 3.05
CA ARG A 685 10.96 3.66 2.22
C ARG A 685 12.45 3.58 2.53
N GLY A 686 12.97 4.39 3.45
CA GLY A 686 14.38 4.43 3.81
C GLY A 686 14.74 3.37 4.85
N GLY A 687 15.83 2.65 4.62
CA GLY A 687 16.43 1.80 5.65
C GLY A 687 16.96 2.63 6.81
N VAL A 688 16.81 2.12 8.03
CA VAL A 688 17.33 2.73 9.25
C VAL A 688 18.77 2.30 9.46
N GLY A 689 19.60 3.22 9.87
CA GLY A 689 21.00 2.95 10.18
C GLY A 689 21.95 3.01 8.98
N MET A 690 23.16 2.53 9.19
CA MET A 690 24.20 2.48 8.15
C MET A 690 23.86 1.41 7.13
N ASN A 691 24.01 1.71 5.85
CA ASN A 691 23.90 0.68 4.82
C ASN A 691 25.18 -0.18 4.80
N LEU A 692 25.11 -1.34 5.41
CA LEU A 692 26.19 -2.33 5.44
C LEU A 692 25.96 -3.51 4.49
N SER A 693 24.86 -3.54 3.72
CA SER A 693 24.43 -4.71 2.94
C SER A 693 25.53 -5.26 2.02
N ALA A 694 26.17 -4.41 1.22
CA ALA A 694 27.24 -4.82 0.33
C ALA A 694 28.48 -5.33 1.12
N ALA A 695 28.83 -4.65 2.20
CA ALA A 695 29.96 -5.06 3.03
C ALA A 695 29.72 -6.41 3.72
N LEU A 696 28.52 -6.65 4.24
CA LEU A 696 28.14 -7.93 4.86
C LEU A 696 28.12 -9.06 3.82
N GLN A 697 27.66 -8.78 2.60
CA GLN A 697 27.58 -9.74 1.50
C GLN A 697 28.99 -10.26 1.10
N VAL A 698 29.97 -9.39 1.01
CA VAL A 698 31.33 -9.77 0.63
C VAL A 698 32.21 -10.11 1.83
N TYR A 699 31.77 -9.89 3.07
CA TYR A 699 32.54 -10.06 4.30
C TYR A 699 33.35 -11.36 4.37
N PRO A 700 32.79 -12.55 4.07
CA PRO A 700 33.53 -13.82 4.17
C PRO A 700 34.70 -13.95 3.17
N TYR A 701 34.71 -13.15 2.12
CA TYR A 701 35.61 -13.24 0.98
C TYR A 701 36.69 -12.16 0.99
N MET A 702 36.64 -11.26 1.99
CA MET A 702 37.58 -10.16 2.12
C MET A 702 38.67 -10.46 3.16
N ASP A 703 39.75 -9.68 3.12
CA ASP A 703 40.87 -9.84 4.05
C ASP A 703 40.51 -9.47 5.49
N LYS A 704 41.37 -9.86 6.42
CA LYS A 704 41.16 -9.64 7.85
C LYS A 704 41.00 -8.15 8.21
N LYS A 705 41.72 -7.26 7.52
CA LYS A 705 41.68 -5.81 7.76
C LYS A 705 40.31 -5.24 7.42
N PHE A 706 39.72 -5.68 6.31
CA PHE A 706 38.35 -5.33 5.95
C PHE A 706 37.35 -5.88 6.96
N GLN A 707 37.47 -7.15 7.32
CA GLN A 707 36.58 -7.80 8.29
C GLN A 707 36.59 -7.08 9.65
N ASP A 708 37.79 -6.67 10.14
CA ASP A 708 37.90 -5.94 11.40
C ASP A 708 37.25 -4.54 11.31
N LYS A 709 37.33 -3.85 10.17
CA LYS A 709 36.65 -2.58 9.94
C LYS A 709 35.12 -2.74 9.98
N VAL A 710 34.58 -3.75 9.29
CA VAL A 710 33.12 -4.02 9.31
C VAL A 710 32.66 -4.30 10.74
N LYS A 711 33.36 -5.19 11.44
CA LYS A 711 33.04 -5.54 12.83
C LYS A 711 33.04 -4.31 13.76
N ALA A 712 33.98 -3.38 13.56
CA ALA A 712 34.06 -2.15 14.36
C ALA A 712 32.85 -1.21 14.16
N LEU A 713 32.12 -1.30 13.04
CA LEU A 713 30.94 -0.49 12.74
C LEU A 713 29.63 -1.08 13.32
N ILE A 714 29.61 -2.35 13.72
CA ILE A 714 28.38 -2.99 14.20
C ILE A 714 27.80 -2.29 15.44
N PRO A 715 28.58 -1.85 16.45
CA PRO A 715 28.01 -1.13 17.60
C PRO A 715 27.27 0.16 17.21
N ASP A 716 27.80 0.92 16.25
CA ASP A 716 27.15 2.15 15.78
C ASP A 716 25.87 1.83 14.98
N TYR A 717 25.90 0.78 14.19
CA TYR A 717 24.70 0.27 13.52
C TYR A 717 23.62 -0.09 14.53
N VAL A 718 23.94 -0.91 15.55
CA VAL A 718 22.99 -1.32 16.60
C VAL A 718 22.46 -0.13 17.35
N LYS A 719 23.30 0.85 17.69
CA LYS A 719 22.85 2.09 18.34
C LYS A 719 21.81 2.84 17.51
N SER A 720 21.97 2.90 16.19
CA SER A 720 21.00 3.56 15.32
C SER A 720 19.67 2.81 15.25
N ILE A 721 19.69 1.47 15.20
CA ILE A 721 18.48 0.64 15.23
C ILE A 721 17.76 0.77 16.57
N THR A 722 18.51 0.73 17.69
CA THR A 722 17.94 0.90 19.04
C THR A 722 17.22 2.25 19.18
N ALA A 723 17.81 3.33 18.70
CA ALA A 723 17.22 4.66 18.79
C ALA A 723 15.85 4.72 18.09
N VAL A 724 15.72 4.09 16.93
CA VAL A 724 14.44 4.03 16.20
C VAL A 724 13.44 3.09 16.88
N ALA A 725 13.90 1.96 17.41
CA ALA A 725 13.04 1.02 18.14
C ALA A 725 12.44 1.62 19.42
N GLU A 726 13.09 2.61 20.02
CA GLU A 726 12.62 3.31 21.21
C GLU A 726 11.60 4.43 20.92
N GLU A 727 11.39 4.81 19.64
CA GLU A 727 10.47 5.89 19.26
C GLU A 727 8.98 5.51 19.39
N ASN A 728 8.68 4.22 19.42
CA ASN A 728 7.30 3.73 19.54
C ASN A 728 7.23 2.43 20.39
N PRO A 729 6.05 2.08 20.89
CA PRO A 729 5.89 0.93 21.78
C PRO A 729 6.12 -0.42 21.11
N TYR A 730 6.12 -0.49 19.79
CA TYR A 730 6.24 -1.73 18.99
C TYR A 730 7.69 -2.07 18.64
N GLY A 731 8.61 -1.15 18.81
CA GLY A 731 10.04 -1.38 18.56
C GLY A 731 10.44 -1.51 17.09
N VAL A 732 9.66 -0.92 16.18
CA VAL A 732 9.89 -0.96 14.73
C VAL A 732 9.86 0.44 14.13
N ASN A 733 10.32 0.57 12.88
CA ASN A 733 10.27 1.84 12.14
C ASN A 733 8.87 2.03 11.52
N ILE A 734 7.95 2.71 12.22
CA ILE A 734 6.63 3.04 11.67
C ILE A 734 6.75 4.29 10.81
N ALA A 735 6.43 4.16 9.52
CA ALA A 735 6.48 5.27 8.58
C ALA A 735 5.22 6.15 8.68
N GLY A 736 5.42 7.47 8.68
CA GLY A 736 4.36 8.45 8.48
C GLY A 736 4.36 8.93 7.03
N ALA A 737 3.83 8.12 6.11
CA ALA A 737 3.85 8.43 4.68
C ALA A 737 2.52 8.08 4.00
N THR A 738 2.36 8.55 2.77
CA THR A 738 1.19 8.28 1.93
C THR A 738 1.10 6.82 1.48
N TRP A 739 2.23 6.10 1.44
CA TRP A 739 2.31 4.66 1.27
C TRP A 739 2.82 4.06 2.57
N ALA A 740 2.11 3.06 3.10
CA ALA A 740 2.42 2.48 4.40
C ALA A 740 3.78 1.73 4.43
N GLY A 741 4.29 1.49 5.61
CA GLY A 741 5.72 1.26 5.83
C GLY A 741 6.17 -0.18 5.97
N ASN A 742 5.34 -1.20 5.67
CA ASN A 742 5.70 -2.61 5.89
C ASN A 742 6.98 -3.03 5.15
N SER A 743 7.17 -2.59 3.89
CA SER A 743 8.42 -2.82 3.15
C SER A 743 9.65 -2.35 3.91
N GLY A 744 9.59 -1.18 4.54
CA GLY A 744 10.65 -0.64 5.38
C GLY A 744 10.90 -1.47 6.63
N ILE A 745 9.84 -1.93 7.30
CA ILE A 745 9.92 -2.80 8.48
C ILE A 745 10.56 -4.14 8.12
N ILE A 746 10.13 -4.78 7.03
CA ILE A 746 10.69 -6.03 6.52
C ILE A 746 12.18 -5.86 6.24
N ASN A 747 12.55 -4.82 5.46
CA ASN A 747 13.93 -4.56 5.09
C ASN A 747 14.83 -4.32 6.31
N ASN A 748 14.36 -3.56 7.29
CA ASN A 748 15.12 -3.27 8.51
C ASN A 748 15.34 -4.53 9.36
N ALA A 749 14.29 -5.33 9.56
CA ALA A 749 14.38 -6.59 10.30
C ALA A 749 15.30 -7.60 9.59
N TYR A 750 15.21 -7.71 8.26
CA TYR A 750 16.09 -8.58 7.49
C TYR A 750 17.55 -8.11 7.48
N ASN A 751 17.80 -6.80 7.48
CA ASN A 751 19.16 -6.28 7.64
C ASN A 751 19.72 -6.59 9.03
N CYS A 752 18.91 -6.55 10.08
CA CYS A 752 19.29 -7.01 11.42
C CYS A 752 19.66 -8.51 11.43
N TYR A 753 18.90 -9.35 10.70
CA TYR A 753 19.24 -10.75 10.52
C TYR A 753 20.60 -10.92 9.80
N LYS A 754 20.89 -10.18 8.72
CA LYS A 754 22.19 -10.25 8.03
C LYS A 754 23.36 -9.92 8.97
N VAL A 755 23.18 -8.91 9.83
CA VAL A 755 24.18 -8.58 10.87
C VAL A 755 24.27 -9.71 11.89
N TRP A 756 23.15 -10.20 12.39
CA TRP A 756 23.11 -11.29 13.38
C TRP A 756 23.78 -12.56 12.86
N LYS A 757 23.55 -12.92 11.60
CA LYS A 757 24.14 -14.13 10.98
C LYS A 757 25.67 -14.14 11.04
N LEU A 758 26.30 -12.98 10.93
CA LEU A 758 27.75 -12.83 10.99
C LEU A 758 28.28 -12.50 12.41
N PHE A 759 27.46 -11.84 13.23
CA PHE A 759 27.81 -11.30 14.53
C PHE A 759 26.72 -11.55 15.57
N PRO A 760 26.39 -12.83 15.90
CA PRO A 760 25.23 -13.13 16.73
C PRO A 760 25.31 -12.58 18.15
N ASP A 761 26.53 -12.36 18.66
CA ASP A 761 26.77 -11.79 20.01
C ASP A 761 26.77 -10.26 20.04
N MET A 762 26.62 -9.58 18.88
CA MET A 762 26.75 -8.11 18.79
C MET A 762 25.43 -7.39 18.55
N ILE A 763 24.37 -8.12 18.21
CA ILE A 763 23.03 -7.56 17.97
C ILE A 763 21.97 -8.42 18.63
N ASP A 764 20.97 -7.79 19.27
CA ASP A 764 19.86 -8.50 19.85
C ASP A 764 18.98 -9.14 18.74
N PRO A 765 18.74 -10.45 18.76
CA PRO A 765 17.88 -11.13 17.79
C PRO A 765 16.43 -10.61 17.81
N GLU A 766 16.02 -9.92 18.87
CA GLU A 766 14.69 -9.32 18.97
C GLU A 766 14.39 -8.35 17.81
N TYR A 767 15.37 -7.66 17.26
CA TYR A 767 15.17 -6.79 16.11
C TYR A 767 14.71 -7.51 14.83
N VAL A 768 14.96 -8.82 14.73
CA VAL A 768 14.43 -9.67 13.67
C VAL A 768 12.96 -10.01 13.93
N PHE A 769 12.65 -10.41 15.16
CA PHE A 769 11.30 -10.83 15.53
C PHE A 769 10.31 -9.66 15.65
N ALA A 770 10.76 -8.48 16.08
CA ALA A 770 9.90 -7.31 16.22
C ALA A 770 9.21 -6.94 14.89
N GLY A 771 9.94 -6.99 13.77
CA GLY A 771 9.37 -6.79 12.43
C GLY A 771 8.28 -7.80 12.10
N LEU A 772 8.51 -9.08 12.36
CA LEU A 772 7.50 -10.14 12.14
C LEU A 772 6.32 -10.00 13.08
N ASN A 773 6.55 -9.70 14.38
CA ASN A 773 5.46 -9.48 15.32
C ASN A 773 4.54 -8.34 14.85
N PHE A 774 5.12 -7.27 14.32
CA PHE A 774 4.36 -6.15 13.75
C PHE A 774 3.53 -6.60 12.55
N LEU A 775 4.12 -7.31 11.60
CA LEU A 775 3.40 -7.82 10.43
C LEU A 775 2.27 -8.77 10.80
N PHE A 776 2.43 -9.56 11.86
CA PHE A 776 1.45 -10.53 12.30
C PHE A 776 0.43 -10.00 13.32
N GLY A 777 0.31 -8.68 13.48
CA GLY A 777 -0.78 -8.06 14.24
C GLY A 777 -0.37 -7.30 15.50
N CYS A 778 0.91 -7.29 15.91
CA CYS A 778 1.37 -6.44 17.02
C CYS A 778 1.67 -5.02 16.51
N HIS A 779 0.63 -4.28 16.14
CA HIS A 779 0.70 -2.95 15.55
C HIS A 779 -0.47 -2.08 16.02
N PRO A 780 -0.46 -0.76 15.76
CA PRO A 780 -1.57 0.14 16.09
C PRO A 780 -2.90 -0.24 15.41
N TYR A 781 -3.99 0.27 15.94
CA TYR A 781 -5.34 0.28 15.42
C TYR A 781 -6.12 -1.02 15.64
N ASN A 782 -5.63 -2.16 15.18
CA ASN A 782 -6.27 -3.46 15.40
C ASN A 782 -5.22 -4.59 15.43
N ASN A 783 -5.66 -5.81 15.72
CA ASN A 783 -4.80 -6.99 15.71
C ASN A 783 -5.09 -7.82 14.44
N LYS A 784 -4.87 -7.24 13.25
CA LYS A 784 -4.96 -7.94 11.96
C LYS A 784 -3.57 -8.20 11.38
N SER A 785 -3.30 -9.41 10.94
CA SER A 785 -2.07 -9.70 10.20
C SER A 785 -2.09 -8.96 8.85
N PHE A 786 -0.95 -8.36 8.50
CA PHE A 786 -0.73 -7.72 7.19
C PHE A 786 -0.37 -8.70 6.08
N ILE A 787 -0.25 -9.98 6.42
CA ILE A 787 -0.03 -11.05 5.45
C ILE A 787 -1.35 -11.80 5.30
N THR A 788 -1.95 -11.74 4.11
CA THR A 788 -3.24 -12.38 3.84
C THR A 788 -3.18 -13.88 4.09
N ALA A 789 -4.20 -14.40 4.75
CA ALA A 789 -4.31 -15.81 5.15
C ALA A 789 -3.20 -16.33 6.09
N VAL A 790 -2.36 -15.47 6.67
CA VAL A 790 -1.34 -15.86 7.66
C VAL A 790 -1.67 -15.26 9.01
N GLY A 791 -2.19 -16.07 9.93
CA GLY A 791 -2.73 -15.70 11.22
C GLY A 791 -4.19 -16.13 11.38
N VAL A 792 -4.81 -15.79 12.50
CA VAL A 792 -6.22 -16.11 12.79
C VAL A 792 -7.18 -14.97 12.43
N ASN A 793 -6.66 -13.75 12.33
CA ASN A 793 -7.37 -12.56 11.91
C ASN A 793 -6.48 -11.77 10.95
N THR A 794 -6.74 -11.88 9.66
CA THR A 794 -5.87 -11.34 8.62
C THR A 794 -6.59 -10.30 7.77
N LYS A 795 -5.84 -9.52 7.01
CA LYS A 795 -6.40 -8.79 5.89
C LYS A 795 -7.08 -9.81 4.96
N ASN A 796 -8.33 -9.58 4.63
CA ASN A 796 -9.07 -10.42 3.68
C ASN A 796 -9.04 -9.81 2.28
N VAL A 797 -8.86 -8.51 2.20
CA VAL A 797 -8.79 -7.78 0.94
C VAL A 797 -7.35 -7.32 0.77
N ALA A 798 -6.64 -7.99 -0.11
CA ALA A 798 -5.39 -7.55 -0.67
C ALA A 798 -5.67 -7.06 -2.09
N TYR A 799 -5.17 -5.89 -2.43
CA TYR A 799 -5.40 -5.25 -3.70
C TYR A 799 -4.30 -5.64 -4.67
N SER A 800 -4.59 -6.64 -5.50
CA SER A 800 -3.71 -7.17 -6.52
C SER A 800 -4.56 -7.55 -7.74
N ASN A 801 -4.20 -8.53 -8.54
CA ASN A 801 -4.98 -8.94 -9.70
C ASN A 801 -6.40 -9.48 -9.40
N ASN A 802 -6.77 -9.59 -8.13
CA ASN A 802 -8.13 -9.90 -7.67
C ASN A 802 -9.07 -8.66 -7.62
N ARG A 803 -8.67 -7.59 -8.23
CA ARG A 803 -9.31 -6.26 -8.13
C ARG A 803 -10.78 -6.24 -8.54
N ALA A 804 -11.17 -7.10 -9.47
CA ALA A 804 -12.54 -7.17 -9.95
C ALA A 804 -13.50 -7.89 -8.99
N ASP A 805 -13.05 -8.90 -8.29
CA ASP A 805 -13.89 -9.77 -7.47
C ASP A 805 -13.56 -9.73 -5.97
N TYR A 806 -12.46 -9.05 -5.59
CA TYR A 806 -11.97 -8.95 -4.21
C TYR A 806 -11.80 -10.30 -3.52
N SER A 807 -11.53 -11.34 -4.29
CA SER A 807 -11.20 -12.64 -3.73
C SER A 807 -9.89 -12.58 -2.93
N VAL A 808 -9.76 -13.42 -1.92
CA VAL A 808 -8.52 -13.46 -1.12
C VAL A 808 -7.40 -14.08 -1.95
N ILE A 809 -6.26 -13.37 -2.04
CA ILE A 809 -5.00 -13.94 -2.52
C ILE A 809 -4.15 -14.26 -1.29
N PRO A 810 -4.01 -15.55 -0.92
CA PRO A 810 -3.19 -15.94 0.23
C PRO A 810 -1.73 -15.53 0.08
N GLY A 811 -1.13 -15.04 1.15
CA GLY A 811 0.29 -14.67 1.18
C GLY A 811 0.62 -13.29 0.60
N GLY A 812 -0.38 -12.52 0.21
CA GLY A 812 -0.19 -11.13 -0.19
C GLY A 812 0.33 -10.30 0.98
N VAL A 813 1.40 -9.54 0.74
CA VAL A 813 2.01 -8.64 1.72
C VAL A 813 1.49 -7.24 1.47
N VAL A 814 0.57 -6.75 2.31
CA VAL A 814 0.02 -5.41 2.13
C VAL A 814 0.99 -4.34 2.63
N PRO A 815 0.93 -3.11 2.09
CA PRO A 815 1.77 -1.99 2.55
C PRO A 815 1.65 -1.70 4.04
N GLY A 816 0.49 -1.93 4.65
CA GLY A 816 0.27 -1.85 6.08
C GLY A 816 -0.70 -0.77 6.50
N LEU A 817 -0.39 -0.05 7.59
CA LEU A 817 -1.23 1.03 8.07
C LEU A 817 -0.64 2.40 7.73
N LEU A 818 -1.48 3.34 7.39
CA LEU A 818 -1.12 4.74 7.23
C LEU A 818 -1.17 5.46 8.58
N VAL A 819 -0.09 6.17 8.89
CA VAL A 819 -0.03 7.05 10.05
C VAL A 819 -0.29 8.47 9.57
N LYS A 820 -1.46 9.03 9.95
CA LYS A 820 -1.89 10.37 9.56
C LYS A 820 -2.28 11.14 10.80
N GLU A 821 -1.61 12.25 11.03
CA GLU A 821 -1.74 13.00 12.29
C GLU A 821 -1.62 12.04 13.48
N ASP A 822 -2.63 11.96 14.33
CA ASP A 822 -2.72 11.01 15.44
C ASP A 822 -3.69 9.84 15.16
N PHE A 823 -4.08 9.65 13.89
CA PHE A 823 -4.90 8.54 13.45
C PHE A 823 -4.07 7.52 12.69
N PHE A 824 -4.21 6.26 13.09
CA PHE A 824 -3.68 5.14 12.37
C PHE A 824 -4.80 4.52 11.54
N GLU A 825 -4.54 4.36 10.25
CA GLU A 825 -5.49 3.74 9.33
C GLU A 825 -5.08 2.30 9.03
N ASN A 826 -6.05 1.41 9.05
CA ASN A 826 -5.89 0.02 8.62
C ASN A 826 -7.26 -0.53 8.21
N LYS A 827 -7.84 0.11 7.18
CA LYS A 827 -9.11 -0.32 6.62
C LYS A 827 -8.93 -1.42 5.59
N ASP A 828 -9.85 -2.37 5.59
CA ASP A 828 -10.00 -3.40 4.57
C ASP A 828 -11.42 -3.41 3.97
N ASP A 829 -12.14 -2.31 4.18
CA ASP A 829 -13.45 -2.06 3.58
C ASP A 829 -13.30 -1.54 2.15
N TYR A 830 -14.20 -1.94 1.26
CA TYR A 830 -14.28 -1.37 -0.08
C TYR A 830 -15.04 -0.01 -0.07
N PRO A 831 -14.56 1.00 -0.82
CA PRO A 831 -13.28 1.08 -1.50
C PRO A 831 -12.14 1.28 -0.49
N PHE A 832 -11.09 0.52 -0.66
CA PHE A 832 -9.95 0.59 0.25
C PHE A 832 -8.85 1.50 -0.30
N HIS A 833 -8.00 1.93 0.61
CA HIS A 833 -6.86 2.79 0.28
C HIS A 833 -5.72 1.96 -0.31
N TRP A 834 -5.18 2.37 -1.45
CA TRP A 834 -4.08 1.66 -2.10
C TRP A 834 -2.85 1.56 -1.20
N GLY A 835 -2.43 2.69 -0.64
CA GLY A 835 -1.27 2.74 0.24
C GLY A 835 -1.34 1.86 1.49
N GLU A 836 -2.48 1.21 1.76
CA GLU A 836 -2.65 0.25 2.85
C GLU A 836 -2.87 -1.19 2.38
N ASN A 837 -3.36 -1.39 1.17
CA ASN A 837 -3.90 -2.69 0.77
C ASN A 837 -3.30 -3.25 -0.53
N GLU A 838 -2.59 -2.45 -1.33
CA GLU A 838 -2.05 -2.92 -2.59
C GLU A 838 -0.81 -3.78 -2.40
N CYS A 839 -0.92 -5.05 -2.77
CA CYS A 839 0.18 -6.00 -2.73
C CYS A 839 1.05 -5.87 -3.97
N CYS A 840 2.26 -5.39 -3.80
CA CYS A 840 3.26 -5.40 -4.87
C CYS A 840 4.09 -6.68 -4.82
N ILE A 841 4.42 -7.23 -5.99
CA ILE A 841 5.13 -8.52 -6.10
C ILE A 841 6.49 -8.54 -5.41
N ASN A 842 7.16 -7.41 -5.28
CA ASN A 842 8.50 -7.31 -4.70
C ASN A 842 8.54 -7.44 -3.17
N ASP A 843 7.40 -7.32 -2.48
CA ASP A 843 7.36 -7.45 -1.03
C ASP A 843 7.26 -8.91 -0.56
N ALA A 844 6.70 -9.80 -1.37
CA ALA A 844 6.57 -11.21 -1.04
C ALA A 844 7.94 -11.93 -0.86
N PRO A 845 8.91 -11.85 -1.77
CA PRO A 845 10.24 -12.45 -1.57
C PRO A 845 10.97 -11.92 -0.35
N ARG A 846 10.91 -10.62 -0.09
CA ARG A 846 11.55 -9.99 1.08
C ARG A 846 10.97 -10.46 2.39
N TYR A 847 9.64 -10.59 2.45
CA TYR A 847 8.95 -11.17 3.60
C TYR A 847 9.38 -12.63 3.82
N VAL A 848 9.44 -13.43 2.76
CA VAL A 848 9.90 -14.84 2.83
C VAL A 848 11.34 -14.92 3.35
N GLU A 849 12.25 -14.10 2.84
CA GLU A 849 13.64 -14.01 3.35
C GLU A 849 13.69 -13.69 4.84
N LEU A 850 12.85 -12.76 5.30
CA LEU A 850 12.76 -12.41 6.73
C LEU A 850 12.26 -13.58 7.58
N VAL A 851 11.24 -14.31 7.13
CA VAL A 851 10.72 -15.47 7.86
C VAL A 851 11.76 -16.60 7.92
N LEU A 852 12.42 -16.90 6.79
CA LEU A 852 13.50 -17.90 6.75
C LEU A 852 14.66 -17.52 7.67
N GLY A 853 15.03 -16.23 7.69
CA GLY A 853 16.02 -15.72 8.64
C GLY A 853 15.58 -15.87 10.10
N ALA A 854 14.33 -15.58 10.41
CA ALA A 854 13.77 -15.75 11.76
C ALA A 854 13.74 -17.22 12.19
N ILE A 855 13.49 -18.16 11.28
CA ILE A 855 13.61 -19.62 11.55
C ILE A 855 15.04 -19.99 11.96
N GLU A 856 16.05 -19.48 11.26
CA GLU A 856 17.46 -19.71 11.64
C GLU A 856 17.76 -19.16 13.05
N VAL A 857 17.32 -17.93 13.33
CA VAL A 857 17.49 -17.29 14.64
C VAL A 857 16.77 -18.10 15.74
N ALA A 858 15.51 -18.48 15.51
CA ALA A 858 14.72 -19.28 16.46
C ALA A 858 15.38 -20.62 16.74
N ASN A 859 15.86 -21.31 15.73
CA ASN A 859 16.59 -22.57 15.86
C ASN A 859 17.90 -22.41 16.65
N TYR A 860 18.58 -21.31 16.50
CA TYR A 860 19.78 -21.01 17.31
C TYR A 860 19.45 -20.78 18.77
N LEU A 861 18.42 -20.01 19.07
CA LEU A 861 18.01 -19.66 20.45
C LEU A 861 17.41 -20.84 21.22
N ASN A 862 16.81 -21.80 20.51
CA ASN A 862 16.16 -22.99 21.12
C ASN A 862 17.11 -24.21 21.28
N LYS A 863 18.38 -24.09 20.86
CA LYS A 863 19.44 -25.08 21.14
C LYS A 863 19.91 -24.98 22.57
#